data_9a9e6859d2ab1b1377210469cf048150
#
_entry.id   9a9e6859d2ab1b1377210469cf048150
#
_cell.length_a   1.000
_cell.length_b   1.000
_cell.length_c   1.000
_cell.angle_alpha   90.00
_cell.angle_beta   90.00
_cell.angle_gamma   90.00
#
_symmetry.space_group_name_H-M   'P 1'
#
loop_
_entity.id
_entity.type
_entity.pdbx_description
1 polymer ?
#
loop_
_entity_poly.entity_id
_entity_poly.type
_entity_poly.pdbx_seq_one_letter_code
_entity_poly.pdbx_strand_id
1 'polypeptide(L)'
;MVVTVEDGRAVKVNGDPDHPPTHGALCTKVSRYAERTYHEGRVLHPLRRVGAKGSGRFERVGWDEALSDIAARLTAIAGPGGANAEAIVPYSYAGTMGLLQGESMAARFFNRLGASRLDRTICSSAGGEALAATYGAKIGMHVEHYAESRLIVIWGSNSITSNLHFWTYAQQAKRAGAKLICIDPRRTETAEKCHEHIALLPGTDGALALGVMHELIVNDWLDHDYIARHTEGWPALRERALAWPPERAAATCGIEAEAVRSLARDYGTTRPAAIRLNYGMQRVRGGGNAARLIAILPCLVGAWRDRAGGLLLSSSGWFRTAIDAAALQRPDLLGTRRPRTINMSTIGDDLLRETGELLADGSRFGPRIEALVVYNSNPVAVAPQSGKVVGGFAREDLFTVVLEHFMTDTADLADYVLPATTQLEHLDLQISYGHTYALINEAAVAPLGEARPNTGIFRALAAKMGFDEPCFGDSDEDLARIAFKPAARGGFDFADLRAQGWRKLAIADAPFAEGGFATPSGKCLIDSPGLGVPDYLPNYESAASTPELAARFPLAMISPPERNFLNSTFVNVVSLRGIEGEPVLEIDAGDAAARGIVSGQKVRIFNDRGEIECKAVVGPRARPGVVNGLGVWWRKLAPDRRNGNELTHQRLTDIGRAPSFYDCLVEVEPASAHRPR
;
A
#
# COMPACT_ATOMS: atom_id res chain seq x y z
N MET A 1 19.11 -7.32 6.16
CA MET A 1 19.78 -8.12 5.09
C MET A 1 21.26 -8.16 5.37
N VAL A 2 21.93 -9.26 5.02
CA VAL A 2 23.39 -9.39 4.99
C VAL A 2 23.81 -9.45 3.52
N VAL A 3 24.71 -8.55 3.12
CA VAL A 3 25.19 -8.43 1.74
C VAL A 3 26.64 -8.89 1.68
N THR A 4 26.95 -9.86 0.83
CA THR A 4 28.32 -10.26 0.52
C THR A 4 28.86 -9.38 -0.60
N VAL A 5 29.99 -8.73 -0.36
CA VAL A 5 30.64 -7.86 -1.32
C VAL A 5 32.01 -8.42 -1.67
N GLU A 6 32.30 -8.58 -2.96
CA GLU A 6 33.59 -9.01 -3.50
C GLU A 6 34.04 -7.95 -4.53
N ASP A 7 35.23 -7.47 -4.41
CA ASP A 7 35.82 -6.45 -5.28
C ASP A 7 34.91 -5.22 -5.52
N GLY A 8 34.24 -4.76 -4.44
CA GLY A 8 33.32 -3.62 -4.47
C GLY A 8 31.96 -3.92 -5.11
N ARG A 9 31.65 -5.18 -5.42
CA ARG A 9 30.40 -5.63 -6.03
C ARG A 9 29.59 -6.52 -5.08
N ALA A 10 28.31 -6.22 -4.89
CA ALA A 10 27.40 -7.09 -4.14
C ALA A 10 27.11 -8.36 -4.95
N VAL A 11 27.58 -9.51 -4.46
CA VAL A 11 27.44 -10.81 -5.12
C VAL A 11 26.32 -11.66 -4.54
N LYS A 12 25.94 -11.41 -3.29
CA LYS A 12 24.88 -12.17 -2.62
C LYS A 12 24.11 -11.33 -1.60
N VAL A 13 22.80 -11.56 -1.52
CA VAL A 13 21.91 -10.95 -0.53
C VAL A 13 21.20 -12.05 0.25
N ASN A 14 21.39 -12.08 1.56
CA ASN A 14 20.77 -13.02 2.48
C ASN A 14 19.94 -12.29 3.54
N GLY A 15 19.05 -13.02 4.20
CA GLY A 15 18.45 -12.55 5.44
C GLY A 15 19.46 -12.55 6.58
N ASP A 16 19.26 -11.67 7.53
CA ASP A 16 20.04 -11.62 8.76
C ASP A 16 19.46 -12.64 9.78
N PRO A 17 20.20 -13.71 10.14
CA PRO A 17 19.69 -14.73 11.06
C PRO A 17 19.49 -14.17 12.48
N ASP A 18 20.22 -13.11 12.85
CA ASP A 18 20.17 -12.50 14.18
C ASP A 18 19.03 -11.48 14.31
N HIS A 19 18.37 -11.10 13.21
CA HIS A 19 17.22 -10.20 13.25
C HIS A 19 15.97 -10.92 13.79
N PRO A 20 15.49 -10.57 15.01
CA PRO A 20 14.52 -11.39 15.73
C PRO A 20 13.20 -11.62 15.01
N PRO A 21 12.56 -10.63 14.35
CA PRO A 21 11.26 -10.88 13.71
C PRO A 21 11.35 -11.65 12.39
N THR A 22 12.54 -11.82 11.80
CA THR A 22 12.68 -12.46 10.47
C THR A 22 13.46 -13.75 10.49
N HIS A 23 14.33 -13.98 11.50
CA HIS A 23 15.16 -15.19 11.63
C HIS A 23 15.87 -15.56 10.32
N GLY A 24 16.40 -14.59 9.60
CA GLY A 24 17.06 -14.80 8.32
C GLY A 24 16.13 -15.15 7.13
N ALA A 25 14.82 -15.17 7.31
CA ALA A 25 13.89 -15.40 6.21
C ALA A 25 13.89 -14.23 5.23
N LEU A 26 14.00 -14.55 3.93
CA LEU A 26 14.01 -13.58 2.84
C LEU A 26 13.11 -14.06 1.70
N CYS A 27 12.30 -13.16 1.13
CA CYS A 27 11.43 -13.53 0.03
C CYS A 27 12.21 -13.63 -1.30
N THR A 28 11.63 -14.34 -2.27
CA THR A 28 12.23 -14.57 -3.60
C THR A 28 12.61 -13.27 -4.33
N LYS A 29 11.87 -12.19 -4.12
CA LYS A 29 12.13 -10.89 -4.73
C LYS A 29 13.43 -10.27 -4.19
N VAL A 30 13.55 -10.20 -2.88
CA VAL A 30 14.68 -9.54 -2.24
C VAL A 30 15.95 -10.38 -2.29
N SER A 31 15.87 -11.70 -2.32
CA SER A 31 17.05 -12.56 -2.53
C SER A 31 17.73 -12.31 -3.89
N ARG A 32 17.01 -11.74 -4.86
CA ARG A 32 17.51 -11.36 -6.19
C ARG A 32 17.78 -9.86 -6.34
N TYR A 33 17.97 -9.15 -5.23
CA TYR A 33 18.14 -7.71 -5.25
C TYR A 33 19.40 -7.26 -6.02
N ALA A 34 20.48 -8.09 -6.01
CA ALA A 34 21.68 -7.83 -6.81
C ALA A 34 21.39 -7.80 -8.31
N GLU A 35 20.50 -8.70 -8.82
CA GLU A 35 20.08 -8.67 -10.23
C GLU A 35 19.40 -7.35 -10.60
N ARG A 36 18.65 -6.75 -9.67
CA ARG A 36 18.03 -5.44 -9.87
C ARG A 36 19.08 -4.33 -9.85
N THR A 37 20.01 -4.35 -8.91
CA THR A 37 21.05 -3.31 -8.77
C THR A 37 21.96 -3.26 -10.00
N TYR A 38 22.35 -4.42 -10.53
CA TYR A 38 23.25 -4.53 -11.69
C TYR A 38 22.52 -4.84 -13.01
N HIS A 39 21.22 -4.57 -13.07
CA HIS A 39 20.44 -4.80 -14.29
C HIS A 39 20.93 -3.91 -15.43
N GLU A 40 21.08 -4.46 -16.63
CA GLU A 40 21.60 -3.75 -17.80
C GLU A 40 20.79 -2.50 -18.20
N GLY A 41 19.48 -2.53 -17.94
CA GLY A 41 18.56 -1.42 -18.20
C GLY A 41 18.55 -0.34 -17.11
N ARG A 42 19.53 -0.32 -16.16
CA ARG A 42 19.65 0.76 -15.16
C ARG A 42 19.90 2.11 -15.84
N VAL A 43 19.16 3.13 -15.44
CA VAL A 43 19.47 4.52 -15.76
C VAL A 43 20.70 4.92 -14.93
N LEU A 44 21.81 5.17 -15.60
CA LEU A 44 23.11 5.46 -14.98
C LEU A 44 23.57 6.92 -15.17
N HIS A 45 22.87 7.68 -15.99
CA HIS A 45 23.17 9.08 -16.32
C HIS A 45 21.87 9.87 -16.38
N PRO A 46 21.88 11.19 -16.11
CA PRO A 46 20.72 12.04 -16.39
C PRO A 46 20.34 12.00 -17.87
N LEU A 47 19.05 11.87 -18.13
CA LEU A 47 18.48 11.80 -19.47
C LEU A 47 17.51 12.95 -19.67
N ARG A 48 17.60 13.63 -20.84
CA ARG A 48 16.65 14.64 -21.31
C ARG A 48 15.87 14.10 -22.49
N ARG A 49 14.56 14.32 -22.50
CA ARG A 49 13.67 13.94 -23.61
C ARG A 49 14.01 14.74 -24.88
N VAL A 50 14.00 14.03 -26.00
CA VAL A 50 14.13 14.59 -27.36
C VAL A 50 12.91 14.22 -28.18
N GLY A 51 12.11 15.20 -28.58
CA GLY A 51 10.87 14.99 -29.35
C GLY A 51 9.63 14.87 -28.46
N ALA A 52 8.56 14.30 -29.01
CA ALA A 52 7.26 14.17 -28.33
C ALA A 52 7.34 13.24 -27.11
N LYS A 53 6.50 13.49 -26.08
CA LYS A 53 6.36 12.60 -24.93
C LYS A 53 5.96 11.19 -25.36
N GLY A 54 6.54 10.19 -24.73
CA GLY A 54 6.30 8.79 -25.06
C GLY A 54 6.99 8.28 -26.31
N SER A 55 7.78 9.12 -27.02
CA SER A 55 8.54 8.69 -28.21
C SER A 55 9.69 7.73 -27.87
N GLY A 56 10.05 7.57 -26.60
CA GLY A 56 11.17 6.77 -26.15
C GLY A 56 12.55 7.36 -26.48
N ARG A 57 12.61 8.59 -26.99
CA ARG A 57 13.87 9.24 -27.40
C ARG A 57 14.38 10.14 -26.29
N PHE A 58 15.56 9.79 -25.76
CA PHE A 58 16.27 10.53 -24.74
C PHE A 58 17.72 10.70 -25.14
N GLU A 59 18.32 11.81 -24.72
CA GLU A 59 19.75 12.05 -24.81
C GLU A 59 20.36 12.15 -23.42
N ARG A 60 21.61 11.73 -23.29
CA ARG A 60 22.38 11.91 -22.06
C ARG A 60 22.78 13.38 -21.93
N VAL A 61 22.60 13.93 -20.71
CA VAL A 61 23.05 15.28 -20.33
C VAL A 61 23.88 15.22 -19.05
N GLY A 62 24.62 16.28 -18.74
CA GLY A 62 25.33 16.38 -17.48
C GLY A 62 24.40 16.74 -16.31
N TRP A 63 24.79 16.37 -15.09
CA TRP A 63 24.04 16.73 -13.89
C TRP A 63 23.82 18.23 -13.73
N ASP A 64 24.86 19.03 -14.00
CA ASP A 64 24.77 20.50 -13.84
C ASP A 64 23.78 21.11 -14.83
N GLU A 65 23.81 20.67 -16.08
CA GLU A 65 22.86 21.07 -17.12
C GLU A 65 21.43 20.68 -16.73
N ALA A 66 21.20 19.40 -16.37
CA ALA A 66 19.89 18.90 -16.01
C ALA A 66 19.30 19.67 -14.82
N LEU A 67 20.08 19.80 -13.72
CA LEU A 67 19.61 20.47 -12.52
C LEU A 67 19.36 21.96 -12.73
N SER A 68 20.18 22.64 -13.57
CA SER A 68 20.01 24.05 -13.89
C SER A 68 18.73 24.30 -14.70
N ASP A 69 18.44 23.48 -15.73
CA ASP A 69 17.20 23.61 -16.52
C ASP A 69 15.97 23.27 -15.68
N ILE A 70 16.01 22.18 -14.90
CA ILE A 70 14.92 21.80 -14.01
C ILE A 70 14.63 22.92 -13.00
N ALA A 71 15.65 23.47 -12.35
CA ALA A 71 15.50 24.57 -11.39
C ALA A 71 14.89 25.81 -12.05
N ALA A 72 15.38 26.18 -13.25
CA ALA A 72 14.85 27.31 -14.01
C ALA A 72 13.36 27.14 -14.35
N ARG A 73 12.96 25.96 -14.84
CA ARG A 73 11.54 25.65 -15.17
C ARG A 73 10.66 25.63 -13.93
N LEU A 74 11.09 24.99 -12.85
CA LEU A 74 10.32 25.00 -11.60
C LEU A 74 10.16 26.41 -11.04
N THR A 75 11.20 27.24 -11.12
CA THR A 75 11.14 28.63 -10.72
C THR A 75 10.15 29.44 -11.60
N ALA A 76 10.19 29.24 -12.90
CA ALA A 76 9.26 29.89 -13.83
C ALA A 76 7.80 29.51 -13.56
N ILE A 77 7.52 28.22 -13.35
CA ILE A 77 6.18 27.70 -13.01
C ILE A 77 5.72 28.24 -11.65
N ALA A 78 6.58 28.23 -10.65
CA ALA A 78 6.24 28.77 -9.32
C ALA A 78 5.92 30.27 -9.35
N GLY A 79 6.46 30.99 -10.31
CA GLY A 79 6.24 32.42 -10.49
C GLY A 79 6.89 33.30 -9.39
N PRO A 80 6.78 34.64 -9.53
CA PRO A 80 7.36 35.58 -8.58
C PRO A 80 6.87 35.31 -7.14
N GLY A 81 7.80 35.15 -6.19
CA GLY A 81 7.48 34.91 -4.79
C GLY A 81 6.78 33.57 -4.51
N GLY A 82 6.72 32.66 -5.49
CA GLY A 82 6.02 31.39 -5.37
C GLY A 82 4.49 31.47 -5.52
N ALA A 83 3.98 32.50 -6.19
CA ALA A 83 2.54 32.75 -6.31
C ALA A 83 1.77 31.62 -7.00
N ASN A 84 2.44 30.83 -7.86
CA ASN A 84 1.86 29.67 -8.55
C ASN A 84 2.53 28.34 -8.15
N ALA A 85 3.23 28.30 -7.00
CA ALA A 85 3.98 27.10 -6.58
C ALA A 85 3.10 25.84 -6.44
N GLU A 86 1.82 25.99 -6.15
CA GLU A 86 0.85 24.89 -6.08
C GLU A 86 0.56 24.22 -7.44
N ALA A 87 1.00 24.80 -8.57
CA ALA A 87 1.00 24.14 -9.87
C ALA A 87 2.06 23.04 -9.98
N ILE A 88 3.00 22.98 -9.01
CA ILE A 88 4.04 21.96 -8.89
C ILE A 88 3.58 20.90 -7.89
N VAL A 89 3.55 19.63 -8.30
CA VAL A 89 3.12 18.53 -7.45
C VAL A 89 4.26 17.52 -7.28
N PRO A 90 4.71 17.24 -6.04
CA PRO A 90 5.53 16.07 -5.76
C PRO A 90 4.67 14.82 -5.88
N TYR A 91 5.15 13.78 -6.54
CA TYR A 91 4.48 12.49 -6.57
C TYR A 91 5.42 11.38 -6.10
N SER A 92 5.18 10.84 -4.93
CA SER A 92 6.05 9.82 -4.36
C SER A 92 5.28 8.84 -3.50
N TYR A 93 5.82 7.62 -3.40
CA TYR A 93 5.29 6.61 -2.48
C TYR A 93 6.44 5.75 -1.92
N ALA A 94 6.19 4.47 -1.70
CA ALA A 94 7.00 3.56 -0.93
C ALA A 94 8.13 2.86 -1.72
N GLY A 95 8.76 3.51 -2.70
CA GLY A 95 9.82 2.88 -3.51
C GLY A 95 11.01 2.41 -2.69
N THR A 96 11.52 3.25 -1.79
CA THR A 96 12.62 2.88 -0.86
C THR A 96 12.10 2.50 0.53
N MET A 97 10.94 2.99 0.95
CA MET A 97 10.38 2.91 2.31
C MET A 97 11.28 3.54 3.39
N GLY A 98 12.33 4.27 3.00
CA GLY A 98 13.29 4.86 3.92
C GLY A 98 12.90 6.26 4.38
N LEU A 99 13.26 6.60 5.61
CA LEU A 99 12.98 7.90 6.21
C LEU A 99 13.82 9.02 5.56
N LEU A 100 15.05 8.70 5.12
CA LEU A 100 15.93 9.71 4.52
C LEU A 100 15.60 9.91 3.06
N GLN A 101 15.63 8.83 2.25
CA GLN A 101 15.47 8.92 0.80
C GLN A 101 14.01 9.16 0.36
N GLY A 102 13.03 8.93 1.25
CA GLY A 102 11.61 9.11 0.98
C GLY A 102 11.00 10.36 1.61
N GLU A 103 11.45 10.76 2.79
CA GLU A 103 10.67 11.67 3.65
C GLU A 103 11.43 12.91 4.15
N SER A 104 12.73 13.03 3.88
CA SER A 104 13.54 14.11 4.46
C SER A 104 13.75 15.29 3.51
N MET A 105 14.84 15.28 2.75
CA MET A 105 15.28 16.41 1.91
C MET A 105 14.25 16.81 0.85
N ALA A 106 13.51 15.84 0.29
CA ALA A 106 12.41 16.09 -0.62
C ALA A 106 11.30 16.93 0.04
N ALA A 107 10.90 16.56 1.26
CA ALA A 107 9.87 17.32 2.00
C ALA A 107 10.35 18.75 2.31
N ARG A 108 11.62 18.94 2.72
CA ARG A 108 12.21 20.27 2.92
C ARG A 108 12.13 21.10 1.65
N PHE A 109 12.53 20.53 0.53
CA PHE A 109 12.53 21.20 -0.77
C PHE A 109 11.13 21.69 -1.15
N PHE A 110 10.12 20.81 -1.12
CA PHE A 110 8.76 21.18 -1.50
C PHE A 110 8.09 22.11 -0.48
N ASN A 111 8.37 21.96 0.82
CA ASN A 111 7.90 22.91 1.84
C ASN A 111 8.48 24.30 1.60
N ARG A 112 9.77 24.43 1.29
CA ARG A 112 10.41 25.70 0.99
C ARG A 112 9.85 26.34 -0.28
N LEU A 113 9.64 25.54 -1.32
CA LEU A 113 9.03 25.97 -2.57
C LEU A 113 7.58 26.43 -2.40
N GLY A 114 6.81 25.82 -1.50
CA GLY A 114 5.37 26.03 -1.33
C GLY A 114 4.54 25.23 -2.34
N ALA A 115 5.07 24.13 -2.85
CA ALA A 115 4.41 23.24 -3.78
C ALA A 115 3.15 22.60 -3.18
N SER A 116 2.24 22.09 -4.01
CA SER A 116 1.12 21.25 -3.58
C SER A 116 1.63 20.09 -2.72
N ARG A 117 0.79 19.62 -1.78
CA ARG A 117 1.05 18.42 -1.00
C ARG A 117 0.49 17.21 -1.69
N LEU A 118 1.08 16.04 -1.47
CA LEU A 118 0.55 14.77 -1.92
C LEU A 118 -0.07 14.00 -0.75
N ASP A 119 -1.35 13.63 -0.88
CA ASP A 119 -1.99 12.67 0.00
C ASP A 119 -1.68 11.25 -0.49
N ARG A 120 -0.88 10.51 0.27
CA ARG A 120 -0.32 9.20 -0.11
C ARG A 120 -1.27 8.07 0.26
N THR A 121 -2.37 7.94 -0.47
CA THR A 121 -3.52 7.10 -0.13
C THR A 121 -3.51 5.70 -0.74
N ILE A 122 -2.69 5.42 -1.75
CA ILE A 122 -2.83 4.25 -2.65
C ILE A 122 -2.75 2.87 -1.99
N CYS A 123 -2.16 2.75 -0.80
CA CYS A 123 -1.89 1.45 -0.19
C CYS A 123 -2.71 1.20 1.08
N SER A 124 -2.41 1.91 2.17
CA SER A 124 -2.82 1.53 3.52
C SER A 124 -3.74 2.53 4.21
N SER A 125 -4.15 3.60 3.53
CA SER A 125 -4.82 4.71 4.23
C SER A 125 -6.19 4.33 4.78
N ALA A 126 -7.01 3.56 4.07
CA ALA A 126 -8.34 3.19 4.59
C ALA A 126 -8.25 2.41 5.92
N GLY A 127 -7.52 1.30 5.96
CA GLY A 127 -7.34 0.54 7.19
C GLY A 127 -6.50 1.28 8.24
N GLY A 128 -5.52 2.08 7.80
CA GLY A 128 -4.71 2.88 8.69
C GLY A 128 -5.53 3.95 9.43
N GLU A 129 -6.36 4.70 8.72
CA GLU A 129 -7.26 5.70 9.31
C GLU A 129 -8.39 5.04 10.11
N ALA A 130 -8.85 3.85 9.69
CA ALA A 130 -9.77 3.04 10.49
C ALA A 130 -9.19 2.68 11.86
N LEU A 131 -7.93 2.21 11.92
CA LEU A 131 -7.25 1.96 13.20
C LEU A 131 -7.04 3.25 13.99
N ALA A 132 -6.66 4.34 13.33
CA ALA A 132 -6.50 5.64 14.01
C ALA A 132 -7.82 6.13 14.62
N ALA A 133 -8.93 5.95 13.91
CA ALA A 133 -10.27 6.29 14.42
C ALA A 133 -10.74 5.39 15.57
N THR A 134 -10.27 4.14 15.63
CA THR A 134 -10.71 3.14 16.61
C THR A 134 -9.76 3.03 17.80
N TYR A 135 -8.44 3.03 17.54
CA TYR A 135 -7.38 2.83 18.56
C TYR A 135 -6.57 4.10 18.84
N GLY A 136 -6.81 5.19 18.10
CA GLY A 136 -6.06 6.45 18.19
C GLY A 136 -4.77 6.47 17.36
N ALA A 137 -4.31 5.32 16.86
CA ALA A 137 -3.12 5.20 16.01
C ALA A 137 -3.10 3.88 15.21
N LYS A 138 -2.17 3.76 14.25
CA LYS A 138 -1.93 2.53 13.46
C LYS A 138 -1.10 1.52 14.28
N ILE A 139 -1.70 0.95 15.29
CA ILE A 139 -1.07 0.10 16.32
C ILE A 139 -1.77 -1.24 16.45
N GLY A 140 -1.06 -2.24 16.99
CA GLY A 140 -1.59 -3.59 17.20
C GLY A 140 -0.63 -4.44 18.03
N MET A 141 -0.90 -5.75 18.14
CA MET A 141 -0.07 -6.70 18.86
C MET A 141 1.29 -6.92 18.19
N HIS A 142 2.24 -7.47 18.93
CA HIS A 142 3.54 -7.88 18.40
C HIS A 142 3.40 -9.11 17.48
N VAL A 143 4.10 -9.10 16.35
CA VAL A 143 4.03 -10.18 15.37
C VAL A 143 4.58 -11.51 15.92
N GLU A 144 5.57 -11.44 16.80
CA GLU A 144 6.21 -12.61 17.40
C GLU A 144 5.23 -13.44 18.26
N HIS A 145 4.27 -12.77 18.89
CA HIS A 145 3.32 -13.41 19.79
C HIS A 145 2.27 -14.29 19.09
N TYR A 146 2.11 -14.18 17.76
CA TYR A 146 1.26 -15.12 17.02
C TYR A 146 1.69 -16.58 17.19
N ALA A 147 2.96 -16.84 17.50
CA ALA A 147 3.45 -18.20 17.74
C ALA A 147 2.75 -18.91 18.93
N GLU A 148 2.19 -18.13 19.86
CA GLU A 148 1.53 -18.64 21.06
C GLU A 148 -0.02 -18.59 20.96
N SER A 149 -0.58 -18.08 19.85
CA SER A 149 -2.02 -18.04 19.62
C SER A 149 -2.59 -19.45 19.45
N ARG A 150 -3.81 -19.69 19.94
CA ARG A 150 -4.57 -20.94 19.72
C ARG A 150 -5.52 -20.86 18.52
N LEU A 151 -5.96 -19.64 18.20
CA LEU A 151 -6.71 -19.35 16.99
C LEU A 151 -6.06 -18.16 16.27
N ILE A 152 -5.83 -18.29 14.97
CA ILE A 152 -5.39 -17.19 14.12
C ILE A 152 -6.37 -17.04 12.94
N VAL A 153 -7.06 -15.91 12.88
CA VAL A 153 -7.90 -15.52 11.74
C VAL A 153 -7.06 -14.64 10.82
N ILE A 154 -6.74 -15.12 9.63
CA ILE A 154 -5.98 -14.42 8.59
C ILE A 154 -6.97 -13.79 7.63
N TRP A 155 -7.16 -12.48 7.71
CA TRP A 155 -8.22 -11.76 7.02
C TRP A 155 -7.65 -10.85 5.94
N GLY A 156 -8.01 -11.09 4.66
CA GLY A 156 -7.58 -10.30 3.51
C GLY A 156 -6.07 -10.34 3.28
N SER A 157 -5.42 -11.50 3.49
CA SER A 157 -3.97 -11.63 3.46
C SER A 157 -3.48 -12.95 2.83
N ASN A 158 -2.81 -12.87 1.69
CA ASN A 158 -1.96 -13.97 1.22
C ASN A 158 -0.57 -13.88 1.88
N SER A 159 -0.48 -14.29 3.15
CA SER A 159 0.71 -14.08 3.99
C SER A 159 1.95 -14.81 3.49
N ILE A 160 1.81 -15.97 2.83
CA ILE A 160 2.93 -16.70 2.23
C ILE A 160 3.65 -15.83 1.19
N THR A 161 2.89 -15.06 0.41
CA THR A 161 3.42 -14.20 -0.65
C THR A 161 3.81 -12.81 -0.15
N SER A 162 2.99 -12.20 0.71
CA SER A 162 3.09 -10.78 1.05
C SER A 162 3.59 -10.50 2.46
N ASN A 163 3.60 -11.49 3.37
CA ASN A 163 4.08 -11.33 4.74
C ASN A 163 4.68 -12.64 5.30
N LEU A 164 5.77 -13.07 4.68
CA LEU A 164 6.45 -14.33 5.01
C LEU A 164 6.86 -14.42 6.49
N HIS A 165 7.24 -13.30 7.11
CA HIS A 165 7.69 -13.28 8.50
C HIS A 165 6.53 -13.61 9.46
N PHE A 166 5.36 -13.01 9.31
CA PHE A 166 4.15 -13.41 10.05
C PHE A 166 3.81 -14.88 9.80
N TRP A 167 3.91 -15.34 8.54
CA TRP A 167 3.59 -16.73 8.19
C TRP A 167 4.47 -17.74 8.95
N THR A 168 5.73 -17.41 9.22
CA THR A 168 6.62 -18.23 10.03
C THR A 168 6.06 -18.45 11.44
N TYR A 169 5.58 -17.40 12.11
CA TYR A 169 4.94 -17.52 13.43
C TYR A 169 3.60 -18.25 13.38
N ALA A 170 2.78 -17.99 12.37
CA ALA A 170 1.53 -18.73 12.17
C ALA A 170 1.77 -20.23 11.99
N GLN A 171 2.86 -20.64 11.32
CA GLN A 171 3.24 -22.04 11.19
C GLN A 171 3.75 -22.64 12.52
N GLN A 172 4.43 -21.87 13.36
CA GLN A 172 4.82 -22.30 14.71
C GLN A 172 3.56 -22.55 15.55
N ALA A 173 2.60 -21.63 15.58
CA ALA A 173 1.34 -21.81 16.27
C ALA A 173 0.57 -23.04 15.76
N LYS A 174 0.50 -23.24 14.43
CA LYS A 174 -0.15 -24.39 13.83
C LYS A 174 0.45 -25.71 14.29
N ARG A 175 1.79 -25.82 14.33
CA ARG A 175 2.48 -27.02 14.85
C ARG A 175 2.21 -27.25 16.33
N ALA A 176 1.95 -26.18 17.09
CA ALA A 176 1.55 -26.24 18.50
C ALA A 176 0.04 -26.53 18.69
N GLY A 177 -0.71 -26.78 17.62
CA GLY A 177 -2.14 -27.15 17.65
C GLY A 177 -3.12 -25.97 17.46
N ALA A 178 -2.66 -24.80 17.06
CA ALA A 178 -3.55 -23.67 16.76
C ALA A 178 -4.40 -23.91 15.50
N LYS A 179 -5.68 -23.51 15.55
CA LYS A 179 -6.54 -23.45 14.37
C LYS A 179 -6.21 -22.18 13.56
N LEU A 180 -6.02 -22.31 12.23
CA LEU A 180 -5.85 -21.22 11.29
C LEU A 180 -7.06 -21.15 10.36
N ILE A 181 -7.70 -19.98 10.29
CA ILE A 181 -8.83 -19.68 9.38
C ILE A 181 -8.37 -18.57 8.44
N CYS A 182 -8.56 -18.75 7.13
CA CYS A 182 -8.29 -17.73 6.12
C CYS A 182 -9.60 -17.16 5.56
N ILE A 183 -9.74 -15.85 5.57
CA ILE A 183 -10.86 -15.12 4.98
C ILE A 183 -10.32 -14.31 3.80
N ASP A 184 -10.62 -14.74 2.58
CA ASP A 184 -10.13 -14.11 1.34
C ASP A 184 -11.01 -14.56 0.17
N PRO A 185 -11.44 -13.69 -0.74
CA PRO A 185 -12.20 -14.06 -1.94
C PRO A 185 -11.49 -15.10 -2.80
N ARG A 186 -10.16 -15.01 -2.86
CA ARG A 186 -9.29 -15.90 -3.63
C ARG A 186 -8.81 -17.07 -2.76
N ARG A 187 -8.81 -18.28 -3.30
CA ARG A 187 -8.14 -19.42 -2.66
C ARG A 187 -6.63 -19.29 -2.85
N THR A 188 -6.03 -18.50 -1.98
CA THR A 188 -4.59 -18.21 -1.99
C THR A 188 -3.76 -19.39 -1.48
N GLU A 189 -2.42 -19.35 -1.68
CA GLU A 189 -1.51 -20.32 -1.06
C GLU A 189 -1.64 -20.36 0.47
N THR A 190 -1.95 -19.22 1.08
CA THR A 190 -2.24 -19.13 2.53
C THR A 190 -3.53 -19.86 2.88
N ALA A 191 -4.59 -19.65 2.11
CA ALA A 191 -5.87 -20.35 2.29
C ALA A 191 -5.72 -21.87 2.17
N GLU A 192 -4.94 -22.34 1.19
CA GLU A 192 -4.66 -23.78 1.00
C GLU A 192 -3.91 -24.42 2.18
N LYS A 193 -3.21 -23.64 2.99
CA LYS A 193 -2.46 -24.10 4.15
C LYS A 193 -3.18 -23.88 5.49
N CYS A 194 -4.31 -23.17 5.50
CA CYS A 194 -5.17 -23.01 6.67
C CYS A 194 -6.06 -24.24 6.86
N HIS A 195 -6.69 -24.36 8.03
CA HIS A 195 -7.66 -25.42 8.32
C HIS A 195 -9.00 -25.14 7.68
N GLU A 196 -9.33 -23.85 7.50
CA GLU A 196 -10.60 -23.41 6.95
C GLU A 196 -10.36 -22.19 6.03
N HIS A 197 -11.13 -22.10 4.95
CA HIS A 197 -11.13 -20.98 4.02
C HIS A 197 -12.57 -20.47 3.83
N ILE A 198 -12.80 -19.20 4.16
CA ILE A 198 -14.08 -18.51 3.95
C ILE A 198 -13.89 -17.59 2.75
N ALA A 199 -14.43 -18.01 1.61
CA ALA A 199 -14.33 -17.29 0.34
C ALA A 199 -15.55 -16.35 0.17
N LEU A 200 -15.54 -15.18 0.80
CA LEU A 200 -16.62 -14.19 0.69
C LEU A 200 -16.57 -13.41 -0.65
N LEU A 201 -17.67 -12.73 -1.01
CA LEU A 201 -17.67 -11.76 -2.11
C LEU A 201 -16.81 -10.55 -1.76
N PRO A 202 -16.02 -10.00 -2.71
CA PRO A 202 -15.20 -8.82 -2.44
C PRO A 202 -16.02 -7.66 -1.84
N GLY A 203 -15.51 -7.06 -0.76
CA GLY A 203 -16.11 -5.89 -0.11
C GLY A 203 -17.26 -6.19 0.85
N THR A 204 -17.51 -7.45 1.17
CA THR A 204 -18.56 -7.84 2.14
C THR A 204 -18.04 -8.14 3.55
N ASP A 205 -16.78 -7.84 3.78
CA ASP A 205 -16.07 -8.07 5.06
C ASP A 205 -16.78 -7.44 6.26
N GLY A 206 -17.35 -6.24 6.09
CA GLY A 206 -18.14 -5.56 7.12
C GLY A 206 -19.41 -6.31 7.49
N ALA A 207 -20.10 -6.90 6.51
CA ALA A 207 -21.29 -7.72 6.74
C ALA A 207 -20.94 -9.01 7.50
N LEU A 208 -19.82 -9.66 7.13
CA LEU A 208 -19.31 -10.83 7.86
C LEU A 208 -18.98 -10.47 9.31
N ALA A 209 -18.28 -9.36 9.55
CA ALA A 209 -17.93 -8.91 10.90
C ALA A 209 -19.16 -8.63 11.78
N LEU A 210 -20.20 -8.00 11.19
CA LEU A 210 -21.47 -7.75 11.89
C LEU A 210 -22.21 -9.06 12.19
N GLY A 211 -22.22 -10.03 11.27
CA GLY A 211 -22.80 -11.35 11.51
C GLY A 211 -22.07 -12.14 12.60
N VAL A 212 -20.73 -12.04 12.65
CA VAL A 212 -19.93 -12.60 13.75
C VAL A 212 -20.30 -11.93 15.07
N MET A 213 -20.42 -10.59 15.11
CA MET A 213 -20.84 -9.86 16.31
C MET A 213 -22.23 -10.26 16.77
N HIS A 214 -23.18 -10.49 15.85
CA HIS A 214 -24.51 -10.99 16.17
C HIS A 214 -24.43 -12.29 16.99
N GLU A 215 -23.69 -13.28 16.48
CA GLU A 215 -23.53 -14.57 17.16
C GLU A 215 -22.81 -14.44 18.52
N LEU A 216 -21.79 -13.57 18.62
CA LEU A 216 -21.13 -13.27 19.89
C LEU A 216 -22.13 -12.73 20.93
N ILE A 217 -23.07 -11.89 20.50
CA ILE A 217 -24.09 -11.28 21.37
C ILE A 217 -25.13 -12.32 21.81
N VAL A 218 -25.71 -13.07 20.87
CA VAL A 218 -26.85 -13.96 21.18
C VAL A 218 -26.42 -15.21 21.96
N ASN A 219 -25.14 -15.62 21.84
CA ASN A 219 -24.59 -16.74 22.61
C ASN A 219 -23.82 -16.28 23.85
N ASP A 220 -23.80 -14.99 24.14
CA ASP A 220 -23.09 -14.40 25.29
C ASP A 220 -21.58 -14.76 25.35
N TRP A 221 -20.90 -14.78 24.19
CA TRP A 221 -19.45 -15.00 24.09
C TRP A 221 -18.67 -13.67 24.17
N LEU A 222 -19.15 -12.75 25.04
CA LEU A 222 -18.60 -11.40 25.22
C LEU A 222 -17.79 -11.31 26.52
N ASP A 223 -16.72 -10.51 26.50
CA ASP A 223 -16.06 -10.04 27.72
C ASP A 223 -16.69 -8.72 28.17
N HIS A 224 -17.80 -8.82 28.93
CA HIS A 224 -18.57 -7.67 29.41
C HIS A 224 -17.73 -6.68 30.22
N ASP A 225 -16.80 -7.18 31.04
CA ASP A 225 -15.93 -6.34 31.86
C ASP A 225 -14.95 -5.54 30.98
N TYR A 226 -14.32 -6.18 29.96
CA TYR A 226 -13.46 -5.47 29.04
C TYR A 226 -14.22 -4.43 28.21
N ILE A 227 -15.40 -4.78 27.71
CA ILE A 227 -16.28 -3.86 26.98
C ILE A 227 -16.60 -2.64 27.84
N ALA A 228 -17.06 -2.84 29.05
CA ALA A 228 -17.49 -1.75 29.94
C ALA A 228 -16.34 -0.81 30.31
N ARG A 229 -15.16 -1.36 30.59
CA ARG A 229 -14.01 -0.56 31.04
C ARG A 229 -13.25 0.08 29.89
N HIS A 230 -13.12 -0.60 28.75
CA HIS A 230 -12.13 -0.25 27.73
C HIS A 230 -12.73 0.08 26.35
N THR A 231 -14.06 0.22 26.23
CA THR A 231 -14.69 0.67 24.97
C THR A 231 -15.63 1.85 25.18
N GLU A 232 -15.91 2.60 24.10
CA GLU A 232 -16.94 3.64 24.05
C GLU A 232 -17.82 3.44 22.83
N GLY A 233 -19.18 3.58 23.00
CA GLY A 233 -20.14 3.47 21.90
C GLY A 233 -20.70 2.05 21.68
N TRP A 234 -20.42 1.09 22.55
CA TRP A 234 -20.89 -0.30 22.42
C TRP A 234 -22.41 -0.45 22.25
N PRO A 235 -23.29 0.24 23.01
CA PRO A 235 -24.73 0.04 22.88
C PRO A 235 -25.26 0.24 21.47
N ALA A 236 -24.78 1.27 20.76
CA ALA A 236 -25.20 1.57 19.38
C ALA A 236 -24.70 0.52 18.37
N LEU A 237 -23.47 0.02 18.53
CA LEU A 237 -22.95 -1.06 17.68
C LEU A 237 -23.68 -2.38 17.98
N ARG A 238 -24.00 -2.65 19.25
CA ARG A 238 -24.77 -3.84 19.64
C ARG A 238 -26.13 -3.89 18.93
N GLU A 239 -26.86 -2.78 18.93
CA GLU A 239 -28.13 -2.67 18.20
C GLU A 239 -27.96 -2.95 16.72
N ARG A 240 -26.93 -2.36 16.10
CA ARG A 240 -26.62 -2.56 14.68
C ARG A 240 -26.26 -4.01 14.37
N ALA A 241 -25.42 -4.65 15.19
CA ALA A 241 -25.03 -6.03 15.01
C ALA A 241 -26.20 -7.01 15.14
N LEU A 242 -27.15 -6.75 16.07
CA LEU A 242 -28.35 -7.56 16.21
C LEU A 242 -29.24 -7.55 14.96
N ALA A 243 -29.17 -6.53 14.10
CA ALA A 243 -29.86 -6.49 12.82
C ALA A 243 -29.19 -7.35 11.72
N TRP A 244 -28.05 -8.02 12.03
CA TRP A 244 -27.29 -8.82 11.07
C TRP A 244 -27.22 -10.31 11.47
N PRO A 245 -28.36 -11.05 11.51
CA PRO A 245 -28.30 -12.49 11.77
C PRO A 245 -27.45 -13.21 10.73
N PRO A 246 -26.90 -14.40 11.04
CA PRO A 246 -26.02 -15.15 10.16
C PRO A 246 -26.56 -15.34 8.74
N GLU A 247 -27.85 -15.52 8.57
CA GLU A 247 -28.51 -15.68 7.27
C GLU A 247 -28.38 -14.43 6.39
N ARG A 248 -28.58 -13.24 7.00
CA ARG A 248 -28.42 -11.97 6.29
C ARG A 248 -26.96 -11.73 5.92
N ALA A 249 -26.04 -11.93 6.87
CA ALA A 249 -24.61 -11.78 6.63
C ALA A 249 -24.14 -12.75 5.54
N ALA A 250 -24.54 -14.02 5.62
CA ALA A 250 -24.19 -15.07 4.67
C ALA A 250 -24.71 -14.76 3.25
N ALA A 251 -25.96 -14.35 3.12
CA ALA A 251 -26.55 -13.94 1.83
C ALA A 251 -25.79 -12.76 1.21
N THR A 252 -25.40 -11.78 2.02
CA THR A 252 -24.61 -10.62 1.57
C THR A 252 -23.19 -11.04 1.14
N CYS A 253 -22.57 -11.95 1.88
CA CYS A 253 -21.20 -12.42 1.62
C CYS A 253 -21.12 -13.51 0.53
N GLY A 254 -22.24 -14.09 0.14
CA GLY A 254 -22.28 -15.24 -0.77
C GLY A 254 -21.61 -16.48 -0.17
N ILE A 255 -21.85 -16.76 1.10
CA ILE A 255 -21.34 -17.92 1.86
C ILE A 255 -22.48 -18.60 2.60
N GLU A 256 -22.21 -19.74 3.23
CA GLU A 256 -23.18 -20.44 4.07
C GLU A 256 -23.29 -19.78 5.46
N ALA A 257 -24.52 -19.74 6.03
CA ALA A 257 -24.76 -19.16 7.35
C ALA A 257 -23.98 -19.90 8.46
N GLU A 258 -23.75 -21.21 8.29
CA GLU A 258 -22.94 -21.99 9.23
C GLU A 258 -21.47 -21.57 9.27
N ALA A 259 -20.92 -21.03 8.18
CA ALA A 259 -19.57 -20.46 8.18
C ALA A 259 -19.48 -19.22 9.10
N VAL A 260 -20.53 -18.38 9.13
CA VAL A 260 -20.61 -17.25 10.05
C VAL A 260 -20.68 -17.73 11.51
N ARG A 261 -21.55 -18.73 11.80
CA ARG A 261 -21.70 -19.29 13.14
C ARG A 261 -20.44 -19.99 13.62
N SER A 262 -19.80 -20.77 12.75
CA SER A 262 -18.55 -21.49 13.08
C SER A 262 -17.43 -20.50 13.41
N LEU A 263 -17.24 -19.47 12.57
CA LEU A 263 -16.24 -18.43 12.81
C LEU A 263 -16.50 -17.69 14.13
N ALA A 264 -17.76 -17.33 14.41
CA ALA A 264 -18.12 -16.65 15.65
C ALA A 264 -17.87 -17.52 16.88
N ARG A 265 -18.23 -18.81 16.81
CA ARG A 265 -18.01 -19.79 17.91
C ARG A 265 -16.51 -19.94 18.16
N ASP A 266 -15.71 -20.20 17.13
CA ASP A 266 -14.27 -20.35 17.26
C ASP A 266 -13.64 -19.10 17.88
N TYR A 267 -14.00 -17.92 17.40
CA TYR A 267 -13.44 -16.67 17.87
C TYR A 267 -13.93 -16.28 19.27
N GLY A 268 -15.19 -16.58 19.59
CA GLY A 268 -15.80 -16.30 20.88
C GLY A 268 -15.31 -17.21 22.02
N THR A 269 -14.94 -18.46 21.71
CA THR A 269 -14.65 -19.48 22.72
C THR A 269 -13.18 -19.91 22.82
N THR A 270 -12.33 -19.53 21.86
CA THR A 270 -10.90 -19.91 21.87
C THR A 270 -10.04 -18.77 22.43
N ARG A 271 -9.11 -19.09 23.33
CA ARG A 271 -8.14 -18.14 23.90
C ARG A 271 -6.74 -18.77 23.95
N PRO A 272 -5.66 -18.01 23.64
CA PRO A 272 -5.65 -16.72 22.99
C PRO A 272 -6.11 -16.78 21.51
N ALA A 273 -6.86 -15.77 21.05
CA ALA A 273 -7.31 -15.63 19.68
C ALA A 273 -6.78 -14.33 19.05
N ALA A 274 -6.20 -14.41 17.88
CA ALA A 274 -5.60 -13.27 17.19
C ALA A 274 -6.10 -13.14 15.75
N ILE A 275 -6.22 -11.89 15.28
CA ILE A 275 -6.58 -11.55 13.91
C ILE A 275 -5.35 -10.96 13.21
N ARG A 276 -4.92 -11.56 12.11
CA ARG A 276 -3.99 -10.94 11.16
C ARG A 276 -4.81 -10.28 10.05
N LEU A 277 -5.15 -9.02 10.24
CA LEU A 277 -5.82 -8.21 9.22
C LEU A 277 -4.78 -7.70 8.22
N ASN A 278 -5.14 -7.63 6.94
CA ASN A 278 -4.26 -7.03 5.93
C ASN A 278 -5.06 -6.19 4.91
N TYR A 279 -4.33 -5.50 4.05
CA TYR A 279 -4.84 -4.44 3.18
C TYR A 279 -5.63 -4.94 1.97
N GLY A 280 -5.76 -6.25 1.74
CA GLY A 280 -6.56 -6.80 0.64
C GLY A 280 -8.04 -6.42 0.75
N MET A 281 -8.62 -6.54 1.95
CA MET A 281 -10.05 -6.33 2.21
C MET A 281 -10.49 -4.85 2.20
N GLN A 282 -9.56 -3.90 2.31
CA GLN A 282 -9.90 -2.47 2.40
C GLN A 282 -10.07 -1.75 1.06
N ARG A 283 -9.77 -2.43 -0.08
CA ARG A 283 -9.69 -1.83 -1.42
C ARG A 283 -11.05 -1.70 -2.11
N VAL A 284 -12.06 -1.38 -1.35
CA VAL A 284 -13.47 -1.26 -1.74
C VAL A 284 -14.10 -0.05 -1.06
N ARG A 285 -15.25 0.41 -1.52
CA ARG A 285 -15.96 1.57 -0.97
C ARG A 285 -16.03 1.56 0.55
N GLY A 286 -16.55 0.49 1.14
CA GLY A 286 -16.74 0.34 2.58
C GLY A 286 -15.51 -0.19 3.35
N GLY A 287 -14.31 -0.16 2.75
CA GLY A 287 -13.11 -0.80 3.31
C GLY A 287 -12.65 -0.24 4.65
N GLY A 288 -12.84 1.06 4.88
CA GLY A 288 -12.51 1.68 6.15
C GLY A 288 -13.45 1.25 7.28
N ASN A 289 -14.77 1.28 7.06
CA ASN A 289 -15.74 0.81 8.06
C ASN A 289 -15.59 -0.70 8.32
N ALA A 290 -15.33 -1.51 7.29
CA ALA A 290 -15.06 -2.94 7.48
C ALA A 290 -13.81 -3.17 8.36
N ALA A 291 -12.74 -2.42 8.14
CA ALA A 291 -11.55 -2.49 9.00
C ALA A 291 -11.84 -2.07 10.45
N ARG A 292 -12.69 -1.05 10.68
CA ARG A 292 -13.13 -0.67 12.03
C ARG A 292 -13.94 -1.79 12.71
N LEU A 293 -14.91 -2.37 12.01
CA LEU A 293 -15.70 -3.49 12.54
C LEU A 293 -14.81 -4.67 12.96
N ILE A 294 -13.86 -5.05 12.11
CA ILE A 294 -12.93 -6.13 12.42
C ILE A 294 -11.99 -5.74 13.59
N ALA A 295 -11.54 -4.48 13.65
CA ALA A 295 -10.69 -4.00 14.74
C ALA A 295 -11.40 -3.98 16.10
N ILE A 296 -12.72 -3.86 16.14
CA ILE A 296 -13.51 -3.89 17.40
C ILE A 296 -13.63 -5.33 17.95
N LEU A 297 -13.62 -6.36 17.12
CA LEU A 297 -13.82 -7.77 17.54
C LEU A 297 -12.93 -8.19 18.73
N PRO A 298 -11.62 -7.88 18.78
CA PRO A 298 -10.79 -8.25 19.93
C PRO A 298 -11.25 -7.63 21.26
N CYS A 299 -11.86 -6.44 21.22
CA CYS A 299 -12.37 -5.80 22.41
C CYS A 299 -13.65 -6.50 22.93
N LEU A 300 -14.47 -7.02 22.01
CA LEU A 300 -15.74 -7.66 22.39
C LEU A 300 -15.53 -8.97 23.13
N VAL A 301 -14.50 -9.71 22.78
CA VAL A 301 -14.19 -11.02 23.36
C VAL A 301 -13.04 -10.98 24.37
N GLY A 302 -12.51 -9.80 24.70
CA GLY A 302 -11.39 -9.65 25.63
C GLY A 302 -10.06 -10.24 25.12
N ALA A 303 -9.90 -10.40 23.79
CA ALA A 303 -8.70 -11.00 23.22
C ALA A 303 -7.43 -10.21 23.54
N TRP A 304 -7.52 -8.92 23.76
CA TRP A 304 -6.40 -8.05 24.14
C TRP A 304 -5.81 -8.31 25.51
N ARG A 305 -6.50 -9.06 26.40
CA ARG A 305 -5.97 -9.44 27.73
C ARG A 305 -4.74 -10.34 27.61
N ASP A 306 -4.66 -11.11 26.52
CA ASP A 306 -3.57 -12.02 26.22
C ASP A 306 -2.55 -11.38 25.30
N ARG A 307 -1.24 -11.57 25.56
CA ARG A 307 -0.19 -11.10 24.65
C ARG A 307 -0.25 -11.73 23.26
N ALA A 308 -0.76 -12.96 23.18
CA ALA A 308 -0.95 -13.71 21.94
C ALA A 308 -2.36 -13.58 21.37
N GLY A 309 -3.15 -12.63 21.88
CA GLY A 309 -4.47 -12.25 21.41
C GLY A 309 -4.50 -10.86 20.82
N GLY A 310 -5.62 -10.50 20.18
CA GLY A 310 -5.81 -9.17 19.63
C GLY A 310 -5.76 -9.11 18.11
N LEU A 311 -5.19 -8.02 17.56
CA LEU A 311 -5.14 -7.77 16.12
C LEU A 311 -3.83 -7.11 15.70
N LEU A 312 -3.35 -7.45 14.51
CA LEU A 312 -2.30 -6.71 13.82
C LEU A 312 -2.70 -6.46 12.37
N LEU A 313 -2.91 -5.18 12.02
CA LEU A 313 -2.90 -4.67 10.66
C LEU A 313 -1.58 -3.94 10.40
N SER A 314 -1.23 -3.01 11.28
CA SER A 314 0.00 -2.21 11.20
C SER A 314 0.57 -1.94 12.58
N SER A 315 1.91 -1.92 12.67
CA SER A 315 2.68 -1.48 13.83
C SER A 315 3.34 -0.11 13.63
N SER A 316 3.13 0.55 12.47
CA SER A 316 3.85 1.78 12.13
C SER A 316 3.55 2.96 13.06
N GLY A 317 2.36 2.98 13.67
CA GLY A 317 1.96 4.02 14.61
C GLY A 317 2.76 4.02 15.91
N TRP A 318 3.34 2.88 16.30
CA TRP A 318 4.22 2.81 17.46
C TRP A 318 5.49 3.65 17.30
N PHE A 319 5.98 3.82 16.06
CA PHE A 319 7.17 4.64 15.77
C PHE A 319 6.93 6.14 15.87
N ARG A 320 5.66 6.61 15.86
CA ARG A 320 5.34 8.05 15.91
C ARG A 320 5.94 8.76 17.14
N THR A 321 6.11 8.06 18.24
CA THR A 321 6.72 8.61 19.46
C THR A 321 8.25 8.67 19.35
N ALA A 322 8.86 7.80 18.55
CA ALA A 322 10.31 7.70 18.40
C ALA A 322 10.86 8.59 17.27
N ILE A 323 10.10 8.81 16.19
CA ILE A 323 10.53 9.59 15.02
C ILE A 323 10.36 11.08 15.30
N ASP A 324 11.35 11.89 14.87
CA ASP A 324 11.26 13.33 14.79
C ASP A 324 10.97 13.78 13.35
N ALA A 325 9.71 13.60 12.93
CA ALA A 325 9.28 13.96 11.59
C ALA A 325 9.42 15.46 11.30
N ALA A 326 9.27 16.32 12.32
CA ALA A 326 9.41 17.76 12.16
C ALA A 326 10.87 18.16 11.89
N ALA A 327 11.82 17.54 12.57
CA ALA A 327 13.24 17.75 12.32
C ALA A 327 13.64 17.27 10.91
N LEU A 328 13.12 16.12 10.47
CA LEU A 328 13.40 15.59 9.14
C LEU A 328 12.80 16.45 8.02
N GLN A 329 11.52 16.77 8.11
CA GLN A 329 10.73 17.34 7.02
C GLN A 329 10.71 18.87 6.99
N ARG A 330 11.03 19.53 8.12
CA ARG A 330 11.06 20.99 8.26
C ARG A 330 9.78 21.68 7.75
N PRO A 331 8.61 21.38 8.33
CA PRO A 331 7.35 22.03 7.94
C PRO A 331 7.33 23.54 8.22
N ASP A 332 8.22 24.05 9.07
CA ASP A 332 8.45 25.47 9.34
C ASP A 332 8.85 26.25 8.06
N LEU A 333 9.48 25.61 7.07
CA LEU A 333 9.84 26.21 5.79
C LEU A 333 8.61 26.66 4.97
N LEU A 334 7.42 26.16 5.27
CA LEU A 334 6.17 26.66 4.70
C LEU A 334 5.84 28.09 5.14
N GLY A 335 6.29 28.50 6.32
CA GLY A 335 5.86 29.75 6.92
C GLY A 335 4.34 29.80 7.11
N THR A 336 3.70 30.82 6.57
CA THR A 336 2.23 31.01 6.63
C THR A 336 1.46 30.32 5.49
N ARG A 337 2.16 29.75 4.51
CA ARG A 337 1.52 29.10 3.35
C ARG A 337 0.74 27.86 3.76
N ARG A 338 -0.37 27.61 3.08
CA ARG A 338 -1.25 26.45 3.28
C ARG A 338 -1.55 25.81 1.93
N PRO A 339 -0.56 25.15 1.30
CA PRO A 339 -0.74 24.59 -0.02
C PRO A 339 -1.83 23.51 -0.03
N ARG A 340 -2.53 23.42 -1.15
CA ARG A 340 -3.55 22.39 -1.39
C ARG A 340 -2.95 20.99 -1.33
N THR A 341 -3.81 20.00 -1.15
CA THR A 341 -3.43 18.59 -1.15
C THR A 341 -4.05 17.87 -2.35
N ILE A 342 -3.23 17.23 -3.17
CA ILE A 342 -3.62 16.38 -4.28
C ILE A 342 -3.64 14.93 -3.78
N ASN A 343 -4.74 14.20 -4.02
CA ASN A 343 -4.79 12.78 -3.69
C ASN A 343 -4.10 11.98 -4.80
N MET A 344 -3.10 11.17 -4.45
CA MET A 344 -2.34 10.39 -5.45
C MET A 344 -3.22 9.42 -6.24
N SER A 345 -4.35 8.99 -5.69
CA SER A 345 -5.26 8.02 -6.31
C SER A 345 -6.21 8.66 -7.33
N THR A 346 -6.33 10.00 -7.35
CA THR A 346 -7.12 10.76 -8.34
C THR A 346 -6.25 11.49 -9.35
N ILE A 347 -4.95 11.21 -9.38
CA ILE A 347 -3.99 11.95 -10.20
C ILE A 347 -4.35 12.00 -11.68
N GLY A 348 -4.98 10.94 -12.23
CA GLY A 348 -5.41 10.93 -13.62
C GLY A 348 -6.46 11.99 -13.93
N ASP A 349 -7.44 12.17 -13.05
CA ASP A 349 -8.43 13.26 -13.17
C ASP A 349 -7.77 14.62 -12.92
N ASP A 350 -6.96 14.73 -11.87
CA ASP A 350 -6.36 16.00 -11.44
C ASP A 350 -5.37 16.57 -12.48
N LEU A 351 -4.67 15.73 -13.22
CA LEU A 351 -3.81 16.16 -14.34
C LEU A 351 -4.59 16.72 -15.53
N LEU A 352 -5.85 16.32 -15.69
CA LEU A 352 -6.71 16.76 -16.80
C LEU A 352 -7.58 17.97 -16.45
N ARG A 353 -7.57 18.43 -15.19
CA ARG A 353 -8.37 19.56 -14.71
C ARG A 353 -7.76 20.92 -15.09
N GLU A 354 -8.66 21.89 -15.26
CA GLU A 354 -8.29 23.29 -15.46
C GLU A 354 -8.35 24.08 -14.15
N THR A 355 -7.65 25.22 -14.12
CA THR A 355 -7.67 26.15 -12.98
C THR A 355 -9.09 26.61 -12.67
N GLY A 356 -9.53 26.49 -11.43
CA GLY A 356 -10.82 26.95 -10.97
C GLY A 356 -12.01 26.06 -11.33
N GLU A 357 -11.77 24.86 -11.91
CA GLU A 357 -12.83 23.87 -12.21
C GLU A 357 -13.62 23.52 -10.94
N LEU A 358 -14.95 23.45 -11.07
CA LEU A 358 -15.82 23.10 -9.95
C LEU A 358 -15.73 21.59 -9.66
N LEU A 359 -15.40 21.23 -8.42
CA LEU A 359 -15.33 19.86 -7.97
C LEU A 359 -16.68 19.35 -7.45
N ALA A 360 -16.85 18.05 -7.34
CA ALA A 360 -18.08 17.41 -6.89
C ALA A 360 -18.49 17.77 -5.45
N ASP A 361 -17.55 18.18 -4.61
CA ASP A 361 -17.79 18.67 -3.25
C ASP A 361 -18.14 20.16 -3.17
N GLY A 362 -18.27 20.84 -4.32
CA GLY A 362 -18.58 22.26 -4.43
C GLY A 362 -17.36 23.18 -4.30
N SER A 363 -16.18 22.65 -4.01
CA SER A 363 -14.94 23.43 -3.99
C SER A 363 -14.42 23.68 -5.42
N ARG A 364 -13.42 24.56 -5.55
CA ARG A 364 -12.76 24.79 -6.84
C ARG A 364 -11.35 24.18 -6.83
N PHE A 365 -11.01 23.54 -7.95
CA PHE A 365 -9.64 23.09 -8.20
C PHE A 365 -8.71 24.31 -8.21
N GLY A 366 -7.57 24.21 -7.54
CA GLY A 366 -6.57 25.30 -7.52
C GLY A 366 -5.92 25.49 -8.90
N PRO A 367 -4.68 25.98 -8.98
CA PRO A 367 -4.00 26.12 -10.26
C PRO A 367 -3.89 24.77 -10.98
N ARG A 368 -3.98 24.79 -12.30
CA ARG A 368 -3.72 23.60 -13.14
C ARG A 368 -2.35 23.04 -12.79
N ILE A 369 -2.20 21.71 -12.83
CA ILE A 369 -0.90 21.08 -12.60
C ILE A 369 -0.04 21.29 -13.85
N GLU A 370 1.08 21.99 -13.67
CA GLU A 370 2.03 22.34 -14.72
C GLU A 370 3.36 21.60 -14.58
N ALA A 371 3.67 21.10 -13.36
CA ALA A 371 4.84 20.25 -13.15
C ALA A 371 4.58 19.10 -12.19
N LEU A 372 5.17 17.94 -12.51
CA LEU A 372 5.28 16.78 -11.63
C LEU A 372 6.76 16.45 -11.37
N VAL A 373 7.10 16.25 -10.10
CA VAL A 373 8.38 15.66 -9.70
C VAL A 373 8.09 14.30 -9.07
N VAL A 374 8.36 13.24 -9.82
CA VAL A 374 8.06 11.85 -9.43
C VAL A 374 9.32 11.20 -8.86
N TYR A 375 9.21 10.60 -7.69
CA TYR A 375 10.30 9.83 -7.07
C TYR A 375 9.74 8.69 -6.25
N ASN A 376 10.48 7.57 -6.13
CA ASN A 376 10.03 6.38 -5.40
C ASN A 376 8.65 5.84 -5.84
N SER A 377 8.23 6.07 -7.08
CA SER A 377 6.90 5.70 -7.57
C SER A 377 6.85 5.59 -9.09
N ASN A 378 5.93 4.74 -9.59
CA ASN A 378 5.66 4.57 -11.03
C ASN A 378 4.14 4.74 -11.29
N PRO A 379 3.59 5.98 -11.17
CA PRO A 379 2.15 6.24 -11.24
C PRO A 379 1.47 5.75 -12.51
N VAL A 380 2.11 5.83 -13.67
CA VAL A 380 1.53 5.38 -14.95
C VAL A 380 1.19 3.88 -14.95
N ALA A 381 1.94 3.09 -14.18
CA ALA A 381 1.63 1.67 -13.98
C ALA A 381 0.66 1.41 -12.82
N VAL A 382 0.80 2.15 -11.69
CA VAL A 382 0.15 1.75 -10.43
C VAL A 382 -1.09 2.55 -10.06
N ALA A 383 -1.29 3.76 -10.60
CA ALA A 383 -2.47 4.55 -10.28
C ALA A 383 -3.73 4.01 -11.00
N PRO A 384 -4.93 4.12 -10.37
CA PRO A 384 -6.16 3.60 -10.95
C PRO A 384 -6.57 4.38 -12.20
N GLN A 385 -7.34 3.73 -13.08
CA GLN A 385 -7.79 4.27 -14.37
C GLN A 385 -6.63 4.75 -15.24
N SER A 386 -5.71 3.81 -15.53
CA SER A 386 -4.41 4.11 -16.16
C SER A 386 -4.53 4.84 -17.51
N GLY A 387 -5.62 4.68 -18.26
CA GLY A 387 -5.87 5.45 -19.48
C GLY A 387 -5.89 6.96 -19.25
N LYS A 388 -6.57 7.44 -18.17
CA LYS A 388 -6.55 8.87 -17.78
C LYS A 388 -5.18 9.30 -17.28
N VAL A 389 -4.50 8.45 -16.51
CA VAL A 389 -3.15 8.74 -16.00
C VAL A 389 -2.19 8.93 -17.17
N VAL A 390 -2.19 8.01 -18.15
CA VAL A 390 -1.40 8.14 -19.36
C VAL A 390 -1.73 9.43 -20.12
N GLY A 391 -3.03 9.74 -20.30
CA GLY A 391 -3.46 10.97 -20.99
C GLY A 391 -2.95 12.23 -20.28
N GLY A 392 -2.99 12.25 -18.94
CA GLY A 392 -2.46 13.35 -18.14
C GLY A 392 -0.96 13.52 -18.25
N PHE A 393 -0.19 12.43 -18.13
CA PHE A 393 1.28 12.45 -18.27
C PHE A 393 1.75 12.74 -19.69
N ALA A 394 0.97 12.39 -20.71
CA ALA A 394 1.30 12.64 -22.12
C ALA A 394 1.10 14.11 -22.55
N ARG A 395 0.54 14.97 -21.69
CA ARG A 395 0.42 16.39 -21.99
C ARG A 395 1.79 17.02 -22.23
N GLU A 396 1.98 17.62 -23.41
CA GLU A 396 3.24 18.29 -23.77
C GLU A 396 3.54 19.55 -22.92
N ASP A 397 2.50 20.18 -22.37
CA ASP A 397 2.60 21.35 -21.48
C ASP A 397 2.83 20.98 -20.00
N LEU A 398 2.83 19.68 -19.66
CA LEU A 398 3.17 19.22 -18.33
C LEU A 398 4.67 18.94 -18.22
N PHE A 399 5.38 19.71 -17.42
CA PHE A 399 6.78 19.46 -17.13
C PHE A 399 6.95 18.29 -16.14
N THR A 400 7.59 17.20 -16.53
CA THR A 400 7.72 15.99 -15.73
C THR A 400 9.17 15.61 -15.49
N VAL A 401 9.57 15.56 -14.21
CA VAL A 401 10.88 15.08 -13.77
C VAL A 401 10.70 13.77 -13.01
N VAL A 402 11.45 12.72 -13.36
CA VAL A 402 11.35 11.40 -12.72
C VAL A 402 12.70 10.97 -12.17
N LEU A 403 12.79 10.73 -10.87
CA LEU A 403 13.95 10.12 -10.22
C LEU A 403 13.71 8.61 -10.17
N GLU A 404 14.47 7.84 -10.96
CA GLU A 404 14.14 6.43 -11.13
C GLU A 404 15.42 5.58 -11.39
N HIS A 405 15.29 4.27 -11.16
CA HIS A 405 16.31 3.28 -11.46
C HIS A 405 16.26 2.80 -12.92
N PHE A 406 15.09 2.84 -13.53
CA PHE A 406 14.83 2.25 -14.85
C PHE A 406 13.92 3.15 -15.68
N MET A 407 13.93 2.92 -16.99
CA MET A 407 12.93 3.53 -17.89
C MET A 407 11.59 2.82 -17.69
N THR A 408 10.86 3.23 -16.64
CA THR A 408 9.49 2.76 -16.32
C THR A 408 8.47 3.37 -17.28
N ASP A 409 7.20 2.91 -17.22
CA ASP A 409 6.11 3.53 -17.99
C ASP A 409 5.95 5.03 -17.67
N THR A 410 6.23 5.44 -16.42
CA THR A 410 6.25 6.85 -16.03
C THR A 410 7.45 7.59 -16.61
N ALA A 411 8.63 6.99 -16.56
CA ALA A 411 9.85 7.58 -17.09
C ALA A 411 9.78 7.80 -18.61
N ASP A 412 9.09 6.94 -19.36
CA ASP A 412 8.88 7.10 -20.79
C ASP A 412 8.13 8.40 -21.16
N LEU A 413 7.33 8.95 -20.23
CA LEU A 413 6.57 10.20 -20.41
C LEU A 413 7.23 11.41 -19.74
N ALA A 414 8.44 11.26 -19.19
CA ALA A 414 9.16 12.34 -18.54
C ALA A 414 9.87 13.29 -19.52
N ASP A 415 10.14 14.53 -19.07
CA ASP A 415 11.04 15.47 -19.71
C ASP A 415 12.50 15.23 -19.27
N TYR A 416 12.67 14.87 -17.99
CA TYR A 416 13.94 14.46 -17.41
C TYR A 416 13.82 13.17 -16.61
N VAL A 417 14.79 12.25 -16.80
CA VAL A 417 14.95 11.07 -15.94
C VAL A 417 16.31 11.18 -15.26
N LEU A 418 16.28 11.25 -13.92
CA LEU A 418 17.46 11.39 -13.09
C LEU A 418 17.80 10.05 -12.43
N PRO A 419 19.04 9.53 -12.57
CA PRO A 419 19.43 8.25 -12.02
C PRO A 419 19.49 8.28 -10.49
N ALA A 420 18.64 7.47 -9.85
CA ALA A 420 18.59 7.30 -8.41
C ALA A 420 19.38 6.06 -7.97
N THR A 421 19.92 6.09 -6.73
CA THR A 421 20.58 4.94 -6.11
C THR A 421 19.57 3.90 -5.60
N THR A 422 19.94 2.62 -5.67
CA THR A 422 19.20 1.53 -5.00
C THR A 422 19.57 1.46 -3.51
N GLN A 423 18.83 0.66 -2.73
CA GLN A 423 19.09 0.49 -1.30
C GLN A 423 20.49 -0.07 -0.97
N LEU A 424 21.16 -0.73 -1.91
CA LEU A 424 22.53 -1.20 -1.70
C LEU A 424 23.58 -0.08 -1.81
N GLU A 425 23.19 1.09 -2.32
CA GLU A 425 24.09 2.18 -2.74
C GLU A 425 23.98 3.44 -1.87
N HIS A 426 23.14 3.46 -0.82
CA HIS A 426 22.94 4.65 0.03
C HIS A 426 22.65 4.32 1.49
N LEU A 427 22.88 5.30 2.34
CA LEU A 427 22.42 5.28 3.73
C LEU A 427 20.92 5.57 3.79
N ASP A 428 20.19 4.80 4.59
CA ASP A 428 18.80 5.08 4.94
C ASP A 428 18.43 4.53 6.33
N LEU A 429 17.28 4.96 6.84
CA LEU A 429 16.68 4.45 8.07
C LEU A 429 15.30 3.92 7.75
N GLN A 430 14.93 2.79 8.31
CA GLN A 430 13.66 2.16 8.03
C GLN A 430 12.88 1.84 9.30
N ILE A 431 11.57 1.97 9.20
CA ILE A 431 10.60 1.48 10.17
C ILE A 431 9.71 0.46 9.47
N SER A 432 9.04 -0.39 10.26
CA SER A 432 8.17 -1.41 9.72
C SER A 432 6.71 -1.17 10.08
N TYR A 433 5.79 -1.63 9.23
CA TYR A 433 4.40 -1.78 9.57
C TYR A 433 4.04 -3.22 10.02
N GLY A 434 4.98 -4.15 9.97
CA GLY A 434 4.81 -5.56 10.33
C GLY A 434 5.52 -5.99 11.62
N HIS A 435 6.37 -5.14 12.19
CA HIS A 435 7.07 -5.36 13.46
C HIS A 435 7.50 -4.04 14.10
N THR A 436 8.01 -4.08 15.32
CA THR A 436 8.35 -2.91 16.14
C THR A 436 9.86 -2.62 16.20
N TYR A 437 10.60 -2.99 15.16
CA TYR A 437 12.05 -2.76 15.07
C TYR A 437 12.35 -1.64 14.05
N ALA A 438 13.12 -0.64 14.48
CA ALA A 438 13.79 0.31 13.59
C ALA A 438 15.06 -0.33 13.03
N LEU A 439 15.42 0.00 11.79
CA LEU A 439 16.57 -0.57 11.10
C LEU A 439 17.41 0.54 10.47
N ILE A 440 18.71 0.32 10.37
CA ILE A 440 19.60 1.09 9.53
C ILE A 440 19.92 0.32 8.24
N ASN A 441 20.00 1.03 7.15
CA ASN A 441 20.48 0.54 5.87
C ASN A 441 21.77 1.27 5.52
N GLU A 442 22.91 0.61 5.68
CA GLU A 442 24.20 1.14 5.23
C GLU A 442 24.39 0.87 3.73
N ALA A 443 25.14 1.74 3.06
CA ALA A 443 25.56 1.50 1.70
C ALA A 443 26.53 0.30 1.66
N ALA A 444 26.17 -0.77 0.96
CA ALA A 444 27.03 -1.94 0.80
C ALA A 444 28.04 -1.76 -0.35
N VAL A 445 27.69 -0.94 -1.36
CA VAL A 445 28.51 -0.67 -2.54
C VAL A 445 28.42 0.81 -2.92
N ALA A 446 29.40 1.30 -3.66
CA ALA A 446 29.36 2.65 -4.22
C ALA A 446 28.22 2.78 -5.25
N PRO A 447 27.66 3.98 -5.45
CA PRO A 447 26.68 4.25 -6.50
C PRO A 447 27.20 3.87 -7.89
N LEU A 448 26.36 3.21 -8.69
CA LEU A 448 26.67 2.85 -10.07
C LEU A 448 26.56 4.05 -11.01
N GLY A 449 27.55 4.20 -11.90
CA GLY A 449 27.54 5.28 -12.86
C GLY A 449 27.52 6.65 -12.18
N GLU A 450 26.57 7.48 -12.59
CA GLU A 450 26.34 8.80 -12.01
C GLU A 450 25.12 8.85 -11.08
N ALA A 451 24.58 7.69 -10.65
CA ALA A 451 23.39 7.63 -9.79
C ALA A 451 23.67 8.36 -8.46
N ARG A 452 22.64 9.07 -7.96
CA ARG A 452 22.70 9.82 -6.70
C ARG A 452 21.56 9.45 -5.76
N PRO A 453 21.77 9.47 -4.44
CA PRO A 453 20.65 9.34 -3.50
C PRO A 453 19.67 10.50 -3.68
N ASN A 454 18.39 10.24 -3.46
CA ASN A 454 17.34 11.27 -3.61
C ASN A 454 17.63 12.52 -2.77
N THR A 455 18.14 12.33 -1.55
CA THR A 455 18.58 13.44 -0.67
C THR A 455 19.62 14.32 -1.37
N GLY A 456 20.60 13.72 -2.04
CA GLY A 456 21.63 14.43 -2.80
C GLY A 456 21.08 15.19 -3.99
N ILE A 457 20.09 14.61 -4.71
CA ILE A 457 19.44 15.26 -5.85
C ILE A 457 18.63 16.49 -5.38
N PHE A 458 17.80 16.36 -4.34
CA PHE A 458 17.00 17.47 -3.82
C PHE A 458 17.87 18.56 -3.17
N ARG A 459 18.98 18.19 -2.52
CA ARG A 459 19.98 19.14 -2.00
C ARG A 459 20.58 19.97 -3.13
N ALA A 460 20.96 19.32 -4.22
CA ALA A 460 21.53 20.00 -5.38
C ALA A 460 20.50 20.89 -6.10
N LEU A 461 19.24 20.44 -6.22
CA LEU A 461 18.15 21.27 -6.76
C LEU A 461 17.87 22.50 -5.88
N ALA A 462 17.88 22.33 -4.55
CA ALA A 462 17.72 23.45 -3.61
C ALA A 462 18.81 24.52 -3.82
N ALA A 463 20.06 24.10 -3.96
CA ALA A 463 21.18 24.99 -4.25
C ALA A 463 21.00 25.73 -5.60
N LYS A 464 20.55 25.02 -6.66
CA LYS A 464 20.29 25.63 -7.97
C LYS A 464 19.12 26.63 -7.96
N MET A 465 18.16 26.46 -7.05
CA MET A 465 17.04 27.40 -6.84
C MET A 465 17.37 28.52 -5.85
N GLY A 466 18.60 28.58 -5.33
CA GLY A 466 19.02 29.59 -4.38
C GLY A 466 18.40 29.47 -2.98
N PHE A 467 18.03 28.26 -2.56
CA PHE A 467 17.60 28.00 -1.18
C PHE A 467 18.84 27.92 -0.30
N ASP A 468 18.98 28.88 0.62
CA ASP A 468 20.18 29.10 1.45
C ASP A 468 19.98 28.74 2.92
N GLU A 469 18.80 28.19 3.29
CA GLU A 469 18.56 27.74 4.65
C GLU A 469 19.53 26.60 5.03
N PRO A 470 20.19 26.69 6.21
CA PRO A 470 21.24 25.75 6.61
C PRO A 470 20.85 24.26 6.52
N CYS A 471 19.59 23.96 6.71
CA CYS A 471 19.09 22.57 6.66
C CYS A 471 19.21 21.90 5.29
N PHE A 472 19.46 22.65 4.21
CA PHE A 472 19.77 22.07 2.90
C PHE A 472 21.25 21.65 2.79
N GLY A 473 22.09 22.02 3.75
CA GLY A 473 23.46 21.53 3.88
C GLY A 473 23.61 20.19 4.62
N ASP A 474 22.57 19.74 5.32
CA ASP A 474 22.63 18.50 6.11
C ASP A 474 23.02 17.30 5.24
N SER A 475 24.02 16.54 5.65
CA SER A 475 24.41 15.27 5.03
C SER A 475 23.38 14.17 5.34
N ASP A 476 23.45 13.02 4.67
CA ASP A 476 22.58 11.88 5.00
C ASP A 476 22.85 11.37 6.42
N GLU A 477 24.07 11.48 6.91
CA GLU A 477 24.41 11.14 8.30
C GLU A 477 23.82 12.13 9.31
N ASP A 478 23.81 13.44 9.00
CA ASP A 478 23.16 14.45 9.84
C ASP A 478 21.65 14.19 9.89
N LEU A 479 21.03 13.89 8.75
CA LEU A 479 19.61 13.50 8.68
C LEU A 479 19.34 12.24 9.51
N ALA A 480 20.21 11.23 9.45
CA ALA A 480 20.06 10.00 10.22
C ALA A 480 20.15 10.25 11.74
N ARG A 481 21.03 11.15 12.18
CA ARG A 481 21.17 11.52 13.61
C ARG A 481 19.93 12.22 14.16
N ILE A 482 19.23 13.01 13.36
CA ILE A 482 18.04 13.75 13.80
C ILE A 482 16.71 12.99 13.52
N ALA A 483 16.75 11.87 12.81
CA ALA A 483 15.54 11.13 12.41
C ALA A 483 14.76 10.56 13.59
N PHE A 484 15.48 10.14 14.63
CA PHE A 484 14.87 9.65 15.86
C PHE A 484 15.06 10.64 16.99
N LYS A 485 14.03 10.75 17.83
CA LYS A 485 14.15 11.48 19.09
C LYS A 485 15.20 10.82 19.98
N PRO A 486 15.83 11.58 20.89
CA PRO A 486 16.72 11.01 21.89
C PRO A 486 16.05 9.87 22.68
N ALA A 487 16.81 8.87 23.11
CA ALA A 487 16.34 7.72 23.87
C ALA A 487 15.53 8.12 25.12
N ALA A 488 15.92 9.18 25.83
CA ALA A 488 15.19 9.73 26.96
C ALA A 488 13.75 10.22 26.65
N ARG A 489 13.41 10.40 25.35
CA ARG A 489 12.08 10.78 24.87
C ARG A 489 11.41 9.67 24.04
N GLY A 490 11.83 8.41 24.25
CA GLY A 490 11.26 7.24 23.57
C GLY A 490 11.80 6.98 22.16
N GLY A 491 12.91 7.63 21.77
CA GLY A 491 13.61 7.39 20.51
C GLY A 491 14.77 6.42 20.66
N PHE A 492 15.76 6.57 19.77
CA PHE A 492 16.93 5.72 19.73
C PHE A 492 18.21 6.56 19.72
N ASP A 493 19.29 6.04 20.29
CA ASP A 493 20.63 6.52 20.00
C ASP A 493 21.06 6.01 18.62
N PHE A 494 21.51 6.91 17.76
CA PHE A 494 21.91 6.56 16.40
C PHE A 494 23.15 5.67 16.37
N ALA A 495 24.11 5.89 17.28
CA ALA A 495 25.31 5.07 17.36
C ALA A 495 24.97 3.62 17.75
N ASP A 496 24.05 3.44 18.69
CA ASP A 496 23.57 2.12 19.11
C ASP A 496 22.80 1.41 17.97
N LEU A 497 21.95 2.15 17.25
CA LEU A 497 21.23 1.61 16.10
C LEU A 497 22.20 1.17 15.00
N ARG A 498 23.24 1.98 14.74
CA ARG A 498 24.27 1.68 13.74
C ARG A 498 25.12 0.47 14.13
N ALA A 499 25.52 0.38 15.40
CA ALA A 499 26.35 -0.72 15.89
C ALA A 499 25.65 -2.09 15.80
N GLN A 500 24.32 -2.15 16.00
CA GLN A 500 23.55 -3.41 15.98
C GLN A 500 22.82 -3.66 14.67
N GLY A 501 22.58 -2.62 13.85
CA GLY A 501 21.79 -2.70 12.62
C GLY A 501 20.27 -2.56 12.83
N TRP A 502 19.78 -2.78 14.06
CA TRP A 502 18.35 -2.66 14.42
C TRP A 502 18.16 -2.36 15.90
N ARG A 503 16.99 -1.81 16.25
CA ARG A 503 16.54 -1.58 17.64
C ARG A 503 15.04 -1.84 17.76
N LYS A 504 14.62 -2.54 18.81
CA LYS A 504 13.20 -2.76 19.14
C LYS A 504 12.66 -1.57 19.95
N LEU A 505 11.44 -1.14 19.62
CA LEU A 505 10.71 -0.20 20.47
C LEU A 505 10.32 -0.85 21.81
N ALA A 506 10.41 -0.07 22.89
CA ALA A 506 9.97 -0.48 24.22
C ALA A 506 8.43 -0.38 24.30
N ILE A 507 7.74 -1.44 23.93
CA ILE A 507 6.27 -1.57 23.96
C ILE A 507 5.95 -2.78 24.83
N ALA A 508 4.90 -2.66 25.68
CA ALA A 508 4.41 -3.77 26.50
C ALA A 508 4.00 -4.97 25.65
N ASP A 509 4.22 -6.18 26.15
CA ASP A 509 3.89 -7.43 25.43
C ASP A 509 2.39 -7.57 25.15
N ALA A 510 1.52 -7.11 26.09
CA ALA A 510 0.07 -7.02 25.93
C ALA A 510 -0.35 -5.55 26.06
N PRO A 511 -0.20 -4.74 24.99
CA PRO A 511 -0.27 -3.27 25.10
C PRO A 511 -1.66 -2.75 25.49
N PHE A 512 -2.71 -3.56 25.31
CA PHE A 512 -4.10 -3.16 25.58
C PHE A 512 -4.80 -4.04 26.60
N ALA A 513 -4.07 -4.85 27.39
CA ALA A 513 -4.67 -5.75 28.37
C ALA A 513 -5.56 -5.00 29.39
N GLU A 514 -5.16 -3.79 29.78
CA GLU A 514 -5.88 -2.90 30.68
C GLU A 514 -6.33 -1.59 29.98
N GLY A 515 -6.71 -1.66 28.70
CA GLY A 515 -6.99 -0.48 27.89
C GLY A 515 -5.72 0.25 27.47
N GLY A 516 -5.67 1.57 27.57
CA GLY A 516 -4.48 2.34 27.19
C GLY A 516 -4.33 2.52 25.67
N PHE A 517 -5.44 2.50 24.95
CA PHE A 517 -5.48 2.87 23.53
C PHE A 517 -5.02 4.32 23.34
N ALA A 518 -4.44 4.64 22.19
CA ALA A 518 -3.89 5.96 21.91
C ALA A 518 -4.97 7.04 21.62
N THR A 519 -6.19 6.81 22.06
CA THR A 519 -7.33 7.73 21.99
C THR A 519 -7.31 8.71 23.17
N PRO A 520 -8.04 9.83 23.11
CA PRO A 520 -8.11 10.76 24.24
C PRO A 520 -8.63 10.17 25.55
N SER A 521 -9.54 9.18 25.47
CA SER A 521 -10.09 8.50 26.65
C SER A 521 -9.28 7.28 27.09
N GLY A 522 -8.27 6.86 26.33
CA GLY A 522 -7.56 5.60 26.55
C GLY A 522 -8.38 4.35 26.22
N LYS A 523 -9.56 4.50 25.60
CA LYS A 523 -10.48 3.42 25.25
C LYS A 523 -10.56 3.19 23.73
N CYS A 524 -10.97 2.00 23.32
CA CYS A 524 -11.34 1.71 21.95
C CYS A 524 -12.61 2.49 21.58
N LEU A 525 -12.52 3.38 20.56
CA LEU A 525 -13.65 4.18 20.11
C LEU A 525 -14.47 3.43 19.05
N ILE A 526 -15.62 2.92 19.47
CA ILE A 526 -16.62 2.32 18.58
C ILE A 526 -17.39 3.43 17.86
N ASP A 527 -17.85 4.43 18.62
CA ASP A 527 -18.43 5.65 18.09
C ASP A 527 -17.34 6.73 17.98
N SER A 528 -16.78 6.89 16.79
CA SER A 528 -15.64 7.80 16.59
C SER A 528 -16.11 9.18 16.14
N PRO A 529 -15.57 10.26 16.70
CA PRO A 529 -15.91 11.63 16.30
C PRO A 529 -15.81 11.84 14.78
N GLY A 530 -16.86 12.35 14.18
CA GLY A 530 -16.94 12.63 12.74
C GLY A 530 -17.20 11.43 11.83
N LEU A 531 -17.03 10.19 12.33
CA LEU A 531 -17.31 8.96 11.57
C LEU A 531 -18.51 8.17 12.11
N GLY A 532 -18.87 8.38 13.38
CA GLY A 532 -19.94 7.63 14.02
C GLY A 532 -19.61 6.15 14.23
N VAL A 533 -20.65 5.35 14.46
CA VAL A 533 -20.58 3.90 14.62
C VAL A 533 -20.40 3.23 13.25
N PRO A 534 -19.45 2.29 13.07
CA PRO A 534 -19.19 1.66 11.77
C PRO A 534 -20.36 0.79 11.31
N ASP A 535 -20.55 0.71 9.99
CA ASP A 535 -21.58 -0.10 9.35
C ASP A 535 -21.05 -0.75 8.07
N TYR A 536 -21.80 -1.71 7.53
CA TYR A 536 -21.56 -2.23 6.20
C TYR A 536 -21.98 -1.23 5.13
N LEU A 537 -21.08 -0.96 4.19
CA LEU A 537 -21.34 -0.16 3.00
C LEU A 537 -21.15 -1.04 1.75
N PRO A 538 -22.15 -1.17 0.88
CA PRO A 538 -22.01 -1.94 -0.35
C PRO A 538 -21.01 -1.25 -1.30
N ASN A 539 -20.37 -2.05 -2.15
CA ASN A 539 -19.46 -1.59 -3.17
C ASN A 539 -20.12 -0.58 -4.11
N TYR A 540 -19.33 0.28 -4.76
CA TYR A 540 -19.83 1.17 -5.83
C TYR A 540 -20.38 0.38 -7.01
N GLU A 541 -19.71 -0.73 -7.36
CA GLU A 541 -20.04 -1.60 -8.48
C GLU A 541 -20.29 -3.02 -7.95
N SER A 542 -21.54 -3.43 -7.93
CA SER A 542 -21.98 -4.78 -7.56
C SER A 542 -23.38 -5.05 -8.06
N ALA A 543 -23.80 -6.31 -8.07
CA ALA A 543 -25.19 -6.67 -8.41
C ALA A 543 -26.23 -5.99 -7.50
N ALA A 544 -25.85 -5.68 -6.25
CA ALA A 544 -26.74 -5.02 -5.29
C ALA A 544 -26.82 -3.50 -5.49
N SER A 545 -25.71 -2.83 -5.81
CA SER A 545 -25.66 -1.36 -5.90
C SER A 545 -25.84 -0.82 -7.32
N THR A 546 -25.47 -1.59 -8.34
CA THR A 546 -25.51 -1.21 -9.77
C THR A 546 -25.98 -2.38 -10.64
N PRO A 547 -27.24 -2.85 -10.50
CA PRO A 547 -27.73 -4.04 -11.19
C PRO A 547 -27.67 -3.93 -12.72
N GLU A 548 -27.87 -2.76 -13.29
CA GLU A 548 -27.76 -2.53 -14.74
C GLU A 548 -26.31 -2.70 -15.24
N LEU A 549 -25.34 -2.22 -14.47
CA LEU A 549 -23.92 -2.41 -14.78
C LEU A 549 -23.54 -3.89 -14.64
N ALA A 550 -24.02 -4.55 -13.58
CA ALA A 550 -23.79 -5.96 -13.33
C ALA A 550 -24.42 -6.88 -14.40
N ALA A 551 -25.52 -6.47 -15.02
CA ALA A 551 -26.11 -7.20 -16.16
C ALA A 551 -25.21 -7.18 -17.40
N ARG A 552 -24.36 -6.16 -17.56
CA ARG A 552 -23.39 -6.03 -18.66
C ARG A 552 -22.02 -6.59 -18.31
N PHE A 553 -21.62 -6.48 -17.05
CA PHE A 553 -20.31 -6.88 -16.52
C PHE A 553 -20.50 -7.67 -15.23
N PRO A 554 -20.85 -8.97 -15.33
CA PRO A 554 -21.33 -9.75 -14.18
C PRO A 554 -20.24 -10.25 -13.24
N LEU A 555 -18.96 -10.14 -13.60
CA LEU A 555 -17.87 -10.66 -12.80
C LEU A 555 -17.19 -9.56 -11.99
N ALA A 556 -17.09 -9.75 -10.68
CA ALA A 556 -16.28 -8.89 -9.84
C ALA A 556 -14.78 -9.20 -10.05
N MET A 557 -13.97 -8.19 -10.36
CA MET A 557 -12.53 -8.35 -10.53
C MET A 557 -11.77 -7.85 -9.32
N ILE A 558 -10.90 -8.69 -8.78
CA ILE A 558 -9.84 -8.27 -7.87
C ILE A 558 -8.47 -8.42 -8.55
N SER A 559 -7.52 -7.54 -8.16
CA SER A 559 -6.17 -7.51 -8.74
C SER A 559 -5.10 -7.71 -7.65
N PRO A 560 -5.00 -8.91 -7.04
CA PRO A 560 -4.00 -9.18 -6.02
C PRO A 560 -2.59 -9.21 -6.61
N PRO A 561 -1.54 -8.91 -5.80
CA PRO A 561 -0.17 -8.94 -6.27
C PRO A 561 0.27 -10.32 -6.79
N GLU A 562 1.12 -10.32 -7.82
CA GLU A 562 1.91 -11.49 -8.20
C GLU A 562 2.90 -11.88 -7.08
N ARG A 563 3.34 -13.14 -7.09
CA ARG A 563 4.25 -13.65 -6.08
C ARG A 563 5.65 -13.03 -6.16
N ASN A 564 6.17 -12.87 -7.37
CA ASN A 564 7.55 -12.46 -7.59
C ASN A 564 7.72 -10.99 -7.95
N PHE A 565 6.62 -10.21 -7.96
CA PHE A 565 6.64 -8.75 -8.10
C PHE A 565 6.23 -8.06 -6.81
N LEU A 566 6.68 -6.83 -6.63
CA LEU A 566 6.23 -5.94 -5.57
C LEU A 566 5.57 -4.72 -6.23
N ASN A 567 4.27 -4.82 -6.50
CA ASN A 567 3.56 -3.92 -7.41
C ASN A 567 4.33 -3.80 -8.74
N SER A 568 4.74 -2.59 -9.16
CA SER A 568 5.55 -2.38 -10.37
C SER A 568 7.06 -2.61 -10.18
N THR A 569 7.52 -2.91 -8.96
CA THR A 569 8.94 -3.19 -8.68
C THR A 569 9.26 -4.66 -8.97
N PHE A 570 10.42 -4.94 -9.52
CA PHE A 570 10.93 -6.25 -9.97
C PHE A 570 10.29 -6.80 -11.25
N VAL A 571 9.28 -6.18 -11.84
CA VAL A 571 8.66 -6.63 -13.10
C VAL A 571 9.67 -6.71 -14.23
N ASN A 572 10.67 -5.83 -14.25
CA ASN A 572 11.73 -5.81 -15.25
C ASN A 572 12.85 -6.83 -15.00
N VAL A 573 12.95 -7.43 -13.79
CA VAL A 573 13.97 -8.43 -13.48
C VAL A 573 13.68 -9.72 -14.24
N VAL A 574 14.53 -10.05 -15.21
CA VAL A 574 14.30 -11.12 -16.19
C VAL A 574 14.05 -12.47 -15.54
N SER A 575 14.83 -12.82 -14.51
CA SER A 575 14.69 -14.10 -13.80
C SER A 575 13.34 -14.22 -13.06
N LEU A 576 12.84 -13.12 -12.47
CA LEU A 576 11.55 -13.11 -11.77
C LEU A 576 10.38 -13.06 -12.77
N ARG A 577 10.50 -12.25 -13.82
CA ARG A 577 9.50 -12.21 -14.89
C ARG A 577 9.40 -13.55 -15.62
N GLY A 578 10.51 -14.26 -15.82
CA GLY A 578 10.51 -15.60 -16.41
C GLY A 578 9.76 -16.64 -15.56
N ILE A 579 9.70 -16.48 -14.24
CA ILE A 579 8.90 -17.33 -13.35
C ILE A 579 7.39 -17.02 -13.48
N GLU A 580 7.01 -15.74 -13.53
CA GLU A 580 5.60 -15.33 -13.69
C GLU A 580 5.07 -15.58 -15.11
N GLY A 581 5.94 -15.49 -16.12
CA GLY A 581 5.62 -15.74 -17.53
C GLY A 581 4.93 -14.56 -18.19
N GLU A 582 3.61 -14.51 -18.15
CA GLU A 582 2.75 -13.48 -18.76
C GLU A 582 1.57 -13.11 -17.83
N PRO A 583 0.89 -11.97 -18.05
CA PRO A 583 -0.30 -11.63 -17.27
C PRO A 583 -1.36 -12.73 -17.33
N VAL A 584 -1.91 -13.10 -16.17
CA VAL A 584 -2.91 -14.16 -16.07
C VAL A 584 -4.20 -13.67 -15.42
N LEU A 585 -5.31 -14.30 -15.84
CA LEU A 585 -6.61 -14.20 -15.20
C LEU A 585 -7.01 -15.57 -14.64
N GLU A 586 -7.16 -15.66 -13.32
CA GLU A 586 -7.78 -16.83 -12.71
C GLU A 586 -9.31 -16.70 -12.79
N ILE A 587 -10.00 -17.73 -13.27
CA ILE A 587 -11.46 -17.78 -13.45
C ILE A 587 -12.00 -19.13 -12.99
N ASP A 588 -13.17 -19.11 -12.37
CA ASP A 588 -13.89 -20.33 -11.96
C ASP A 588 -14.27 -21.21 -13.17
N ALA A 589 -14.35 -22.52 -12.97
CA ALA A 589 -14.63 -23.47 -14.04
C ALA A 589 -16.05 -23.28 -14.65
N GLY A 590 -17.04 -22.97 -13.83
CA GLY A 590 -18.41 -22.71 -14.29
C GLY A 590 -18.52 -21.42 -15.08
N ASP A 591 -17.89 -20.33 -14.59
CA ASP A 591 -17.84 -19.04 -15.26
C ASP A 591 -17.08 -19.13 -16.59
N ALA A 592 -15.99 -19.90 -16.65
CA ALA A 592 -15.22 -20.14 -17.86
C ALA A 592 -16.03 -20.94 -18.91
N ALA A 593 -16.69 -22.03 -18.46
CA ALA A 593 -17.51 -22.87 -19.34
C ALA A 593 -18.67 -22.08 -19.97
N ALA A 594 -19.35 -21.21 -19.19
CA ALA A 594 -20.42 -20.36 -19.65
C ALA A 594 -20.00 -19.38 -20.78
N ARG A 595 -18.69 -19.12 -20.89
CA ARG A 595 -18.05 -18.20 -21.86
C ARG A 595 -17.24 -18.92 -22.95
N GLY A 596 -17.23 -20.24 -22.94
CA GLY A 596 -16.42 -21.05 -23.87
C GLY A 596 -14.92 -20.88 -23.69
N ILE A 597 -14.46 -20.55 -22.48
CA ILE A 597 -13.05 -20.32 -22.14
C ILE A 597 -12.41 -21.60 -21.63
N VAL A 598 -11.22 -21.91 -22.14
CA VAL A 598 -10.39 -23.02 -21.66
C VAL A 598 -9.07 -22.51 -21.06
N SER A 599 -8.50 -23.29 -20.14
CA SER A 599 -7.23 -22.90 -19.51
C SER A 599 -6.11 -22.79 -20.53
N GLY A 600 -5.29 -21.74 -20.42
CA GLY A 600 -4.23 -21.42 -21.35
C GLY A 600 -4.65 -20.55 -22.54
N GLN A 601 -5.96 -20.34 -22.75
CA GLN A 601 -6.48 -19.51 -23.82
C GLN A 601 -6.24 -18.02 -23.50
N LYS A 602 -5.97 -17.21 -24.53
CA LYS A 602 -6.03 -15.75 -24.43
C LYS A 602 -7.46 -15.30 -24.27
N VAL A 603 -7.69 -14.41 -23.31
CA VAL A 603 -8.98 -13.79 -23.00
C VAL A 603 -8.86 -12.28 -22.99
N ARG A 604 -9.92 -11.62 -23.40
CA ARG A 604 -10.16 -10.19 -23.24
C ARG A 604 -11.00 -9.96 -21.99
N ILE A 605 -10.52 -9.07 -21.12
CA ILE A 605 -11.24 -8.61 -19.93
C ILE A 605 -11.58 -7.14 -20.17
N PHE A 606 -12.84 -6.74 -19.99
CA PHE A 606 -13.26 -5.40 -20.36
C PHE A 606 -14.42 -4.87 -19.51
N ASN A 607 -14.53 -3.56 -19.48
CA ASN A 607 -15.69 -2.79 -19.02
C ASN A 607 -15.76 -1.45 -19.75
N ASP A 608 -16.62 -0.51 -19.29
CA ASP A 608 -16.77 0.80 -19.94
C ASP A 608 -15.50 1.69 -19.88
N ARG A 609 -14.51 1.37 -19.05
CA ARG A 609 -13.29 2.17 -18.86
C ARG A 609 -12.16 1.72 -19.79
N GLY A 610 -12.12 0.45 -20.12
CA GLY A 610 -11.04 -0.10 -20.96
C GLY A 610 -11.09 -1.61 -21.08
N GLU A 611 -9.97 -2.15 -21.55
CA GLU A 611 -9.80 -3.59 -21.79
C GLU A 611 -8.34 -4.00 -21.59
N ILE A 612 -8.13 -5.27 -21.25
CA ILE A 612 -6.81 -5.90 -21.20
C ILE A 612 -6.89 -7.33 -21.77
N GLU A 613 -5.75 -7.85 -22.22
CA GLU A 613 -5.60 -9.24 -22.63
C GLU A 613 -4.72 -10.00 -21.63
N CYS A 614 -5.20 -11.15 -21.18
CA CYS A 614 -4.48 -12.05 -20.28
C CYS A 614 -4.61 -13.50 -20.74
N LYS A 615 -3.82 -14.38 -20.16
CA LYS A 615 -3.98 -15.82 -20.30
C LYS A 615 -4.92 -16.35 -19.22
N ALA A 616 -5.95 -17.07 -19.60
CA ALA A 616 -6.89 -17.68 -18.65
C ALA A 616 -6.25 -18.86 -17.90
N VAL A 617 -6.47 -18.88 -16.59
CA VAL A 617 -6.16 -20.01 -15.70
C VAL A 617 -7.48 -20.45 -15.07
N VAL A 618 -8.07 -21.52 -15.62
CA VAL A 618 -9.34 -22.05 -15.14
C VAL A 618 -9.08 -22.98 -13.96
N GLY A 619 -9.73 -22.72 -12.82
CA GLY A 619 -9.54 -23.56 -11.64
C GLY A 619 -10.11 -23.02 -10.34
N PRO A 620 -9.87 -23.71 -9.22
CA PRO A 620 -10.54 -23.45 -7.94
C PRO A 620 -9.98 -22.24 -7.17
N ARG A 621 -9.02 -21.50 -7.72
CA ARG A 621 -8.48 -20.30 -7.06
C ARG A 621 -9.41 -19.11 -7.14
N ALA A 622 -10.19 -19.00 -8.18
CA ALA A 622 -11.29 -18.07 -8.29
C ALA A 622 -12.59 -18.72 -7.80
N ARG A 623 -13.41 -17.96 -7.10
CA ARG A 623 -14.78 -18.40 -6.74
C ARG A 623 -15.75 -18.01 -7.86
N PRO A 624 -16.92 -18.67 -7.97
CA PRO A 624 -17.97 -18.26 -8.91
C PRO A 624 -18.35 -16.79 -8.78
N GLY A 625 -18.45 -16.08 -9.90
CA GLY A 625 -18.77 -14.65 -9.99
C GLY A 625 -17.60 -13.71 -9.70
N VAL A 626 -16.38 -14.23 -9.45
CA VAL A 626 -15.17 -13.42 -9.16
C VAL A 626 -14.01 -13.88 -10.04
N VAL A 627 -13.27 -12.92 -10.60
CA VAL A 627 -12.05 -13.19 -11.36
C VAL A 627 -10.85 -12.48 -10.72
N ASN A 628 -9.67 -13.10 -10.81
CA ASN A 628 -8.44 -12.57 -10.24
C ASN A 628 -7.47 -12.20 -11.36
N GLY A 629 -7.35 -10.91 -11.67
CA GLY A 629 -6.34 -10.36 -12.59
C GLY A 629 -5.06 -10.07 -11.81
N LEU A 630 -4.05 -10.95 -11.95
CA LEU A 630 -2.88 -10.89 -11.08
C LEU A 630 -1.88 -9.80 -11.46
N GLY A 631 -1.39 -9.09 -10.45
CA GLY A 631 -0.24 -8.20 -10.52
C GLY A 631 -0.46 -6.86 -11.20
N VAL A 632 0.60 -6.06 -11.19
CA VAL A 632 0.72 -4.80 -11.94
C VAL A 632 1.92 -4.92 -12.88
N TRP A 633 1.66 -5.33 -14.09
CA TRP A 633 2.67 -5.38 -15.15
C TRP A 633 2.99 -3.97 -15.64
N TRP A 634 4.24 -3.73 -16.00
CA TRP A 634 4.54 -2.54 -16.80
C TRP A 634 3.84 -2.67 -18.15
N ARG A 635 3.19 -1.59 -18.57
CA ARG A 635 2.46 -1.59 -19.86
C ARG A 635 3.35 -2.05 -21.01
N LYS A 636 4.58 -1.54 -21.11
CA LYS A 636 5.53 -1.91 -22.15
C LYS A 636 6.05 -3.35 -22.09
N LEU A 637 5.87 -4.05 -20.98
CA LEU A 637 6.25 -5.45 -20.81
C LEU A 637 5.04 -6.40 -20.89
N ALA A 638 3.81 -5.86 -20.93
CA ALA A 638 2.61 -6.63 -21.18
C ALA A 638 2.39 -6.81 -22.70
N PRO A 639 1.87 -7.97 -23.14
CA PRO A 639 1.67 -8.27 -24.58
C PRO A 639 0.79 -7.26 -25.32
N ASP A 640 -0.26 -6.77 -24.66
CA ASP A 640 -1.21 -5.78 -25.18
C ASP A 640 -0.86 -4.33 -24.86
N ARG A 641 0.27 -4.11 -24.15
CA ARG A 641 0.72 -2.81 -23.64
C ARG A 641 -0.27 -2.12 -22.68
N ARG A 642 -1.01 -2.91 -21.92
CA ARG A 642 -1.98 -2.47 -20.91
C ARG A 642 -1.77 -3.20 -19.59
N ASN A 643 -2.45 -2.80 -18.54
CA ASN A 643 -2.46 -3.51 -17.26
C ASN A 643 -3.84 -3.40 -16.59
N GLY A 644 -4.05 -4.14 -15.50
CA GLY A 644 -5.33 -4.22 -14.80
C GLY A 644 -5.93 -2.87 -14.37
N ASN A 645 -5.12 -1.82 -14.24
CA ASN A 645 -5.59 -0.49 -13.88
C ASN A 645 -6.34 0.24 -15.01
N GLU A 646 -6.34 -0.27 -16.24
CA GLU A 646 -7.26 0.21 -17.31
C GLU A 646 -8.72 0.02 -16.89
N LEU A 647 -9.01 -1.03 -16.11
CA LEU A 647 -10.36 -1.44 -15.74
C LEU A 647 -10.86 -0.78 -14.46
N THR A 648 -9.96 -0.25 -13.63
CA THR A 648 -10.28 0.36 -12.33
C THR A 648 -10.78 1.80 -12.48
N HIS A 649 -11.36 2.36 -11.42
CA HIS A 649 -11.83 3.76 -11.36
C HIS A 649 -11.13 4.53 -10.24
N GLN A 650 -11.27 5.87 -10.24
CA GLN A 650 -10.64 6.76 -9.25
C GLN A 650 -11.57 7.12 -8.06
N ARG A 651 -12.72 6.41 -7.88
CA ARG A 651 -13.55 6.58 -6.69
C ARG A 651 -12.80 6.13 -5.44
N LEU A 652 -13.02 6.82 -4.34
CA LEU A 652 -12.27 6.66 -3.11
C LEU A 652 -13.07 5.88 -2.07
N THR A 653 -12.37 5.26 -1.12
CA THR A 653 -12.98 4.58 0.03
C THR A 653 -13.65 5.58 0.98
N ASP A 654 -14.56 5.08 1.79
CA ASP A 654 -15.30 5.80 2.83
C ASP A 654 -14.40 6.51 3.86
N ILE A 655 -13.34 5.86 4.30
CA ILE A 655 -12.36 6.37 5.26
C ILE A 655 -10.98 6.31 4.61
N GLY A 656 -10.14 7.32 4.88
CA GLY A 656 -8.76 7.38 4.43
C GLY A 656 -8.58 7.67 2.94
N ARG A 657 -9.65 7.88 2.17
CA ARG A 657 -9.61 8.32 0.76
C ARG A 657 -8.68 7.48 -0.12
N ALA A 658 -8.58 6.16 0.17
CA ALA A 658 -7.80 5.20 -0.62
C ALA A 658 -8.52 4.85 -1.93
N PRO A 659 -7.83 4.30 -2.94
CA PRO A 659 -8.49 3.84 -4.15
C PRO A 659 -9.27 2.54 -3.88
N SER A 660 -10.47 2.44 -4.44
CA SER A 660 -11.31 1.26 -4.35
C SER A 660 -11.08 0.32 -5.55
N PHE A 661 -9.85 -0.19 -5.70
CA PHE A 661 -9.41 -1.02 -6.83
C PHE A 661 -10.28 -2.27 -7.08
N TYR A 662 -10.89 -2.83 -6.01
CA TYR A 662 -11.67 -4.07 -6.07
C TYR A 662 -13.18 -3.81 -6.18
N ASP A 663 -13.58 -2.56 -6.29
CA ASP A 663 -14.90 -2.12 -6.75
C ASP A 663 -14.92 -2.08 -8.29
N CYS A 664 -14.78 -3.23 -8.93
CA CYS A 664 -14.58 -3.30 -10.37
C CYS A 664 -15.39 -4.48 -10.96
N LEU A 665 -16.39 -4.17 -11.77
CA LEU A 665 -17.12 -5.15 -12.55
C LEU A 665 -16.53 -5.24 -13.96
N VAL A 666 -16.44 -6.47 -14.47
CA VAL A 666 -15.90 -6.79 -15.80
C VAL A 666 -16.70 -7.89 -16.49
N GLU A 667 -16.54 -7.99 -17.79
CA GLU A 667 -16.86 -9.18 -18.57
C GLU A 667 -15.57 -9.77 -19.16
N VAL A 668 -15.59 -11.09 -19.43
CA VAL A 668 -14.48 -11.86 -19.98
C VAL A 668 -14.95 -12.65 -21.17
N GLU A 669 -14.22 -12.56 -22.29
CA GLU A 669 -14.50 -13.34 -23.48
C GLU A 669 -13.20 -13.90 -24.10
N PRO A 670 -13.25 -14.97 -24.93
CA PRO A 670 -12.10 -15.38 -25.72
C PRO A 670 -11.59 -14.23 -26.57
N ALA A 671 -10.27 -13.97 -26.52
CA ALA A 671 -9.66 -12.98 -27.38
C ALA A 671 -9.79 -13.46 -28.85
N SER A 672 -10.48 -12.70 -29.69
CA SER A 672 -10.62 -13.05 -31.12
C SER A 672 -9.28 -12.85 -31.85
N ALA A 673 -8.94 -13.78 -32.73
CA ALA A 673 -7.65 -13.82 -33.43
C ALA A 673 -7.46 -12.66 -34.44
N HIS A 674 -8.26 -11.66 -34.53
CA HIS A 674 -8.09 -10.40 -35.28
C HIS A 674 -9.31 -9.50 -35.10
N ARG A 675 -9.21 -8.49 -34.26
CA ARG A 675 -9.89 -7.20 -34.53
C ARG A 675 -8.78 -6.22 -34.95
N PRO A 676 -8.76 -5.75 -36.19
CA PRO A 676 -7.90 -4.63 -36.55
C PRO A 676 -8.37 -3.40 -35.76
N ARG A 677 -7.42 -2.71 -35.17
CA ARG A 677 -7.63 -1.41 -34.47
C ARG A 677 -7.89 -0.30 -35.47
#